data_98b9e5f70f99afbf3785e2f3148ceacc
#
_entry.id   98b9e5f70f99afbf3785e2f3148ceacc
#
_cell.length_a   1.000
_cell.length_b   1.000
_cell.length_c   1.000
_cell.angle_alpha   90.00
_cell.angle_beta   90.00
_cell.angle_gamma   90.00
#
_symmetry.space_group_name_H-M   'P 1'
#
loop_
_entity.id
_entity.type
_entity.pdbx_description
1 polymer ?
#
loop_
_entity_poly.entity_id
_entity_poly.type
_entity_poly.pdbx_seq_one_letter_code
_entity_poly.pdbx_strand_id
1 'polypeptide(L)'
;MGARTRGIANNILTSGTVDATDGLSGAISSSNIANASVTNVTSVPSSLGSTIQSVAGNPAAPVAEGKIWYNTSTDSFNIAANIAAWSNSSPTINAKFNRGTAGTSTAGLLGGGQPATSASEEYNGLGWATGGNLNTARDQLGGFGIQTAAVVFGGNVPPYTSATELYDGTTWTNNPTGLNVARQSYTGCGLQTAGLAFGGYSTTNLTTTESFDGSTWTSVNSMNTARREHGGFGLQTAALAFGGETPASPSFTNATESWNGTSWTTVNSFNTTRQSNTGAGIQTAGLQYGGRTPPSYTPSAAVESWDGTNWTTIDSIATARITSGFGTQDAAVAGGGYNGTALSNTEEYNSSILAITAAAWASGGNLNTGRQVTAGAGTLTAGLVMGGRVPGSSPYTRVSTEEYDGSSWTNGGNMNTARQGAAASNAGTQTAATTFGGVSPGPTLYNNHESYDGSTWTNLTVLPAARTANGGLGTASASLGFGGYAPSLTNTSVEWDGSAWTSGGNMNIARKYLRGFGTQTAGLGITGNAAPGLTTSTEEYDGSSWTSVAGVNSARNVAGAAGIQTAGLLYGGSPPGTTNATESWNGSIWVSAPSLSTARNYLAGFGIQTSAVAAGGGPASTATEEFTGETSALNVESLTTS
;
A
#
# COMPACT_ATOMS: atom_id res chain seq x y z
N MET A 1 21.89 -11.19 -30.51
CA MET A 1 22.26 -10.69 -29.18
C MET A 1 23.18 -11.63 -28.39
N GLY A 2 23.32 -12.91 -28.74
CA GLY A 2 24.14 -13.85 -27.97
C GLY A 2 25.66 -13.76 -28.10
N ALA A 3 26.21 -13.12 -29.11
CA ALA A 3 27.66 -13.15 -29.36
C ALA A 3 28.47 -12.09 -28.58
N ARG A 4 27.88 -10.96 -28.25
CA ARG A 4 28.59 -9.87 -27.49
C ARG A 4 28.66 -10.14 -25.99
N THR A 5 27.63 -10.76 -25.43
CA THR A 5 27.58 -11.12 -24.00
C THR A 5 28.55 -12.24 -23.65
N ARG A 6 28.80 -13.21 -24.59
CA ARG A 6 29.81 -14.26 -24.42
C ARG A 6 31.25 -13.71 -24.48
N GLY A 7 31.48 -12.64 -25.24
CA GLY A 7 32.79 -11.99 -25.31
C GLY A 7 33.23 -11.34 -24.00
N ILE A 8 32.31 -10.72 -23.28
CA ILE A 8 32.60 -10.07 -21.99
C ILE A 8 32.86 -11.12 -20.90
N ALA A 9 32.05 -12.17 -20.83
CA ALA A 9 32.25 -13.27 -19.88
C ALA A 9 33.57 -14.04 -20.15
N ASN A 10 33.91 -14.30 -21.42
CA ASN A 10 35.14 -14.97 -21.74
C ASN A 10 36.41 -14.12 -21.53
N ASN A 11 36.30 -12.78 -21.66
CA ASN A 11 37.43 -11.90 -21.37
C ASN A 11 37.71 -11.76 -19.86
N ILE A 12 36.70 -11.89 -19.05
CA ILE A 12 36.85 -11.89 -17.58
C ILE A 12 37.45 -13.24 -17.11
N LEU A 13 37.07 -14.36 -17.75
CA LEU A 13 37.42 -15.70 -17.30
C LEU A 13 38.82 -16.19 -17.77
N THR A 14 39.38 -15.65 -18.85
CA THR A 14 40.64 -16.20 -19.42
C THR A 14 41.89 -15.42 -19.10
N SER A 15 41.79 -14.17 -18.64
CA SER A 15 42.99 -13.33 -18.41
C SER A 15 43.06 -12.67 -17.03
N GLY A 16 42.04 -12.77 -16.22
CA GLY A 16 41.96 -12.06 -14.91
C GLY A 16 41.97 -10.52 -15.02
N THR A 17 41.86 -9.99 -16.24
CA THR A 17 41.75 -8.55 -16.51
C THR A 17 40.65 -8.29 -17.53
N VAL A 18 39.79 -7.31 -17.25
CA VAL A 18 38.85 -6.76 -18.23
C VAL A 18 39.65 -5.96 -19.24
N ASP A 19 39.65 -6.37 -20.51
CA ASP A 19 40.28 -5.58 -21.56
C ASP A 19 39.45 -4.30 -21.79
N ALA A 20 39.93 -3.17 -21.28
CA ALA A 20 39.29 -1.88 -21.35
C ALA A 20 39.26 -1.26 -22.76
N THR A 21 39.89 -1.89 -23.77
CA THR A 21 39.91 -1.38 -25.14
C THR A 21 38.64 -1.67 -25.91
N ASP A 22 37.83 -2.70 -25.50
CA ASP A 22 36.56 -3.04 -26.13
C ASP A 22 35.32 -2.44 -25.44
N GLY A 23 35.52 -1.46 -24.57
CA GLY A 23 34.51 -0.59 -23.97
C GLY A 23 33.25 -1.32 -23.45
N LEU A 24 33.02 -1.27 -22.15
CA LEU A 24 31.70 -1.53 -21.54
C LEU A 24 30.68 -0.50 -22.05
N SER A 25 30.37 -0.50 -23.34
CA SER A 25 29.31 0.30 -23.92
C SER A 25 28.10 -0.60 -24.19
N GLY A 26 27.23 -0.72 -23.22
CA GLY A 26 25.97 -1.44 -23.31
C GLY A 26 25.50 -1.86 -21.91
N ALA A 27 24.23 -1.70 -21.62
CA ALA A 27 23.62 -2.19 -20.39
C ALA A 27 23.79 -3.72 -20.30
N ILE A 28 24.38 -4.20 -19.21
CA ILE A 28 24.42 -5.63 -18.90
C ILE A 28 23.04 -5.95 -18.29
N SER A 29 22.23 -6.77 -18.95
CA SER A 29 20.92 -7.14 -18.42
C SER A 29 21.09 -8.04 -17.19
N SER A 30 20.21 -7.91 -16.20
CA SER A 30 20.22 -8.67 -14.94
C SER A 30 20.25 -10.20 -15.15
N SER A 31 19.64 -10.71 -16.23
CA SER A 31 19.67 -12.12 -16.58
C SER A 31 21.07 -12.68 -16.95
N ASN A 32 22.06 -11.82 -17.15
CA ASN A 32 23.42 -12.20 -17.55
C ASN A 32 24.46 -12.09 -16.42
N ILE A 33 24.05 -11.61 -15.25
CA ILE A 33 24.97 -11.40 -14.09
C ILE A 33 24.88 -12.56 -13.09
N ALA A 34 23.89 -13.41 -13.20
CA ALA A 34 23.45 -14.39 -12.18
C ALA A 34 24.49 -15.48 -11.81
N ASN A 35 25.70 -15.53 -12.37
CA ASN A 35 26.68 -16.59 -12.05
C ASN A 35 28.17 -16.23 -12.25
N ALA A 36 28.58 -14.99 -11.99
CA ALA A 36 30.00 -14.64 -12.08
C ALA A 36 30.55 -14.13 -10.73
N SER A 37 31.54 -14.81 -10.16
CA SER A 37 32.21 -14.40 -8.91
C SER A 37 33.64 -13.98 -9.19
N VAL A 38 34.07 -12.80 -8.72
CA VAL A 38 35.44 -12.30 -8.84
C VAL A 38 36.13 -12.43 -7.47
N THR A 39 36.93 -13.45 -7.30
CA THR A 39 37.76 -13.63 -6.12
C THR A 39 39.20 -13.17 -6.40
N ASN A 40 39.83 -12.47 -5.45
CA ASN A 40 41.25 -12.00 -5.49
C ASN A 40 41.54 -10.78 -6.39
N VAL A 41 40.69 -9.76 -6.41
CA VAL A 41 41.05 -8.47 -6.96
C VAL A 41 41.89 -7.71 -5.93
N THR A 42 43.18 -7.75 -6.06
CA THR A 42 44.14 -7.06 -5.17
C THR A 42 44.38 -5.58 -5.54
N SER A 43 43.93 -5.14 -6.71
CA SER A 43 43.92 -3.75 -7.14
C SER A 43 42.98 -3.50 -8.32
N VAL A 44 42.32 -2.35 -8.34
CA VAL A 44 41.56 -1.85 -9.49
C VAL A 44 42.54 -1.08 -10.39
N PRO A 45 42.60 -1.37 -11.70
CA PRO A 45 43.47 -0.60 -12.62
C PRO A 45 43.14 0.89 -12.56
N SER A 46 44.19 1.74 -12.54
CA SER A 46 44.02 3.19 -12.48
C SER A 46 43.24 3.79 -13.66
N SER A 47 43.12 3.07 -14.77
CA SER A 47 42.29 3.44 -15.92
C SER A 47 40.77 3.29 -15.68
N LEU A 48 40.34 2.52 -14.67
CA LEU A 48 38.94 2.44 -14.20
C LEU A 48 38.67 3.38 -13.02
N GLY A 49 39.66 4.14 -12.63
CA GLY A 49 39.86 4.76 -11.31
C GLY A 49 38.84 5.81 -10.86
N SER A 50 37.98 6.38 -11.68
CA SER A 50 37.00 7.36 -11.19
C SER A 50 35.58 6.83 -11.10
N THR A 51 35.31 5.62 -11.60
CA THR A 51 33.96 5.04 -11.69
C THR A 51 33.67 3.93 -10.68
N ILE A 52 34.71 3.25 -10.17
CA ILE A 52 34.55 2.23 -9.13
C ILE A 52 34.93 2.80 -7.77
N GLN A 53 33.94 2.90 -6.89
CA GLN A 53 34.18 3.34 -5.50
C GLN A 53 34.48 2.13 -4.61
N SER A 54 35.48 2.23 -3.77
CA SER A 54 35.74 1.30 -2.66
C SER A 54 35.06 1.85 -1.41
N VAL A 55 34.11 1.13 -0.85
CA VAL A 55 33.28 1.56 0.30
C VAL A 55 33.14 0.44 1.32
N ALA A 56 33.02 0.79 2.61
CA ALA A 56 32.77 -0.17 3.69
C ALA A 56 31.27 -0.52 3.79
N GLY A 57 30.70 -1.08 2.75
CA GLY A 57 29.26 -1.39 2.68
C GLY A 57 28.68 -1.00 1.34
N ASN A 58 27.36 -1.01 1.22
CA ASN A 58 26.70 -0.51 0.02
C ASN A 58 26.59 1.02 0.08
N PRO A 59 26.73 1.73 -1.07
CA PRO A 59 26.50 3.17 -1.11
C PRO A 59 25.06 3.50 -0.67
N ALA A 60 24.89 4.66 -0.03
CA ALA A 60 23.55 5.17 0.25
C ALA A 60 22.80 5.50 -1.06
N ALA A 61 21.51 5.23 -1.13
CA ALA A 61 20.67 5.64 -2.25
C ALA A 61 20.55 7.19 -2.32
N PRO A 62 20.35 7.79 -3.53
CA PRO A 62 20.20 7.13 -4.82
C PRO A 62 21.55 6.78 -5.49
N VAL A 63 21.58 5.61 -6.11
CA VAL A 63 22.73 5.13 -6.89
C VAL A 63 22.25 4.88 -8.32
N ALA A 64 22.99 5.32 -9.32
CA ALA A 64 22.63 5.09 -10.73
C ALA A 64 22.69 3.59 -11.08
N GLU A 65 21.74 3.12 -11.89
CA GLU A 65 21.76 1.77 -12.45
C GLU A 65 23.11 1.50 -13.18
N GLY A 66 23.61 0.29 -13.02
CA GLY A 66 24.89 -0.12 -13.62
C GLY A 66 26.11 0.43 -12.88
N LYS A 67 25.94 1.23 -11.81
CA LYS A 67 27.08 1.66 -11.00
C LYS A 67 27.72 0.45 -10.32
N ILE A 68 29.03 0.29 -10.52
CA ILE A 68 29.83 -0.76 -9.91
C ILE A 68 30.63 -0.17 -8.74
N TRP A 69 30.73 -0.91 -7.63
CA TRP A 69 31.57 -0.57 -6.49
C TRP A 69 32.18 -1.81 -5.85
N TYR A 70 33.28 -1.62 -5.16
CA TYR A 70 33.89 -2.65 -4.35
C TYR A 70 33.50 -2.46 -2.88
N ASN A 71 32.87 -3.47 -2.31
CA ASN A 71 32.48 -3.46 -0.90
C ASN A 71 33.58 -4.11 -0.07
N THR A 72 34.29 -3.29 0.71
CA THR A 72 35.44 -3.74 1.53
C THR A 72 35.01 -4.55 2.77
N SER A 73 33.74 -4.48 3.16
CA SER A 73 33.23 -5.27 4.30
C SER A 73 32.90 -6.71 3.91
N THR A 74 32.54 -6.95 2.66
CA THR A 74 32.16 -8.28 2.13
C THR A 74 33.20 -8.83 1.14
N ASP A 75 34.25 -8.05 0.85
CA ASP A 75 35.30 -8.38 -0.11
C ASP A 75 34.75 -8.74 -1.49
N SER A 76 33.79 -7.95 -1.98
CA SER A 76 33.07 -8.25 -3.21
C SER A 76 32.87 -7.03 -4.11
N PHE A 77 32.91 -7.25 -5.44
CA PHE A 77 32.39 -6.30 -6.39
C PHE A 77 30.88 -6.42 -6.46
N ASN A 78 30.19 -5.28 -6.45
CA ASN A 78 28.75 -5.19 -6.54
C ASN A 78 28.34 -4.26 -7.67
N ILE A 79 27.19 -4.49 -8.25
CA ILE A 79 26.54 -3.64 -9.24
C ILE A 79 25.15 -3.28 -8.77
N ALA A 80 24.75 -2.03 -8.97
CA ALA A 80 23.36 -1.62 -8.81
C ALA A 80 22.56 -2.15 -10.01
N ALA A 81 21.81 -3.22 -9.80
CA ALA A 81 20.99 -3.81 -10.85
C ALA A 81 19.58 -3.27 -10.80
N ASN A 82 18.99 -3.05 -11.99
CA ASN A 82 17.58 -2.73 -12.12
C ASN A 82 16.79 -4.05 -12.09
N ILE A 83 15.96 -4.26 -11.07
CA ILE A 83 14.93 -5.30 -11.13
C ILE A 83 13.67 -4.65 -11.68
N ALA A 84 13.51 -4.70 -12.99
CA ALA A 84 12.27 -4.37 -13.65
C ALA A 84 11.31 -5.55 -13.49
N ALA A 85 10.49 -5.59 -12.46
CA ALA A 85 9.63 -6.73 -12.16
C ALA A 85 8.22 -6.29 -11.74
N TRP A 86 7.24 -7.17 -12.01
CA TRP A 86 5.90 -7.08 -11.46
C TRP A 86 5.81 -7.87 -10.15
N SER A 87 5.24 -7.27 -9.14
CA SER A 87 4.97 -7.88 -7.84
C SER A 87 3.49 -7.78 -7.47
N ASN A 88 2.98 -8.75 -6.73
CA ASN A 88 1.61 -8.69 -6.20
C ASN A 88 1.51 -7.61 -5.13
N SER A 89 0.40 -6.86 -5.16
CA SER A 89 0.04 -5.85 -4.16
C SER A 89 -1.36 -6.12 -3.60
N SER A 90 -1.81 -5.28 -2.67
CA SER A 90 -3.14 -5.39 -2.05
C SER A 90 -4.24 -5.39 -3.12
N PRO A 91 -5.19 -6.33 -3.08
CA PRO A 91 -6.23 -6.44 -4.09
C PRO A 91 -7.20 -5.23 -4.05
N THR A 92 -7.80 -4.90 -5.20
CA THR A 92 -8.91 -3.93 -5.27
C THR A 92 -10.07 -4.40 -4.37
N ILE A 93 -10.83 -3.46 -3.83
CA ILE A 93 -11.99 -3.76 -2.95
C ILE A 93 -13.05 -4.55 -3.73
N ASN A 94 -13.27 -4.17 -4.99
CA ASN A 94 -14.25 -4.81 -5.86
C ASN A 94 -13.59 -5.44 -7.08
N ALA A 95 -13.91 -6.70 -7.37
CA ALA A 95 -13.49 -7.37 -8.60
C ALA A 95 -14.22 -6.73 -9.79
N LYS A 96 -13.54 -5.89 -10.56
CA LYS A 96 -14.06 -5.11 -11.70
C LYS A 96 -13.02 -4.96 -12.81
N PHE A 97 -13.50 -4.70 -14.03
CA PHE A 97 -12.67 -4.44 -15.21
C PHE A 97 -13.30 -3.35 -16.09
N ASN A 98 -12.61 -2.88 -17.12
CA ASN A 98 -13.05 -1.78 -18.01
C ASN A 98 -13.40 -0.50 -17.24
N ARG A 99 -12.49 -0.10 -16.33
CA ARG A 99 -12.62 1.06 -15.44
C ARG A 99 -11.93 2.29 -16.03
N GLY A 100 -12.42 3.49 -15.74
CA GLY A 100 -11.66 4.72 -15.91
C GLY A 100 -10.49 4.80 -14.95
N THR A 101 -9.35 5.31 -15.40
CA THR A 101 -8.10 5.29 -14.65
C THR A 101 -7.46 6.67 -14.58
N ALA A 102 -6.83 7.00 -13.44
CA ALA A 102 -6.03 8.21 -13.28
C ALA A 102 -4.93 7.97 -12.21
N GLY A 103 -3.89 8.78 -12.21
CA GLY A 103 -2.92 8.85 -11.12
C GLY A 103 -1.58 8.18 -11.39
N THR A 104 -0.85 8.00 -10.30
CA THR A 104 0.51 7.41 -10.23
C THR A 104 0.49 6.12 -9.43
N SER A 105 1.59 5.37 -9.42
CA SER A 105 1.75 4.14 -8.64
C SER A 105 1.58 4.32 -7.12
N THR A 106 1.72 5.54 -6.60
CA THR A 106 1.54 5.87 -5.19
C THR A 106 0.28 6.69 -4.89
N ALA A 107 -0.45 7.12 -5.93
CA ALA A 107 -1.70 7.88 -5.80
C ALA A 107 -2.57 7.63 -7.05
N GLY A 108 -3.27 6.50 -7.06
CA GLY A 108 -4.07 6.02 -8.19
C GLY A 108 -5.57 6.04 -7.94
N LEU A 109 -6.34 6.04 -9.01
CA LEU A 109 -7.80 6.05 -8.97
C LEU A 109 -8.36 5.12 -10.05
N LEU A 110 -9.35 4.31 -9.66
CA LEU A 110 -10.18 3.50 -10.55
C LEU A 110 -11.65 3.87 -10.36
N GLY A 111 -12.33 4.27 -11.43
CA GLY A 111 -13.74 4.66 -11.37
C GLY A 111 -14.63 3.82 -12.28
N GLY A 112 -15.85 3.50 -11.83
CA GLY A 112 -16.80 2.69 -12.59
C GLY A 112 -16.34 1.25 -12.81
N GLY A 113 -16.79 0.62 -13.89
CA GLY A 113 -16.34 -0.71 -14.30
C GLY A 113 -17.46 -1.72 -14.46
N GLN A 114 -17.12 -2.86 -15.05
CA GLN A 114 -18.07 -3.93 -15.39
C GLN A 114 -18.13 -5.02 -14.31
N PRO A 115 -19.31 -5.48 -13.86
CA PRO A 115 -20.64 -4.91 -14.18
C PRO A 115 -20.73 -3.42 -13.82
N ALA A 116 -21.57 -2.67 -14.56
CA ALA A 116 -21.69 -1.22 -14.42
C ALA A 116 -21.89 -0.79 -12.95
N THR A 117 -21.04 0.12 -12.48
CA THR A 117 -21.07 0.62 -11.11
C THR A 117 -20.71 2.11 -11.06
N SER A 118 -21.16 2.79 -10.00
CA SER A 118 -20.72 4.14 -9.67
C SER A 118 -19.51 4.16 -8.74
N ALA A 119 -19.12 3.03 -8.16
CA ALA A 119 -18.01 2.96 -7.20
C ALA A 119 -16.69 3.42 -7.80
N SER A 120 -15.91 4.16 -7.03
CA SER A 120 -14.51 4.40 -7.30
C SER A 120 -13.64 3.90 -6.15
N GLU A 121 -12.38 3.65 -6.44
CA GLU A 121 -11.40 3.16 -5.49
C GLU A 121 -10.08 3.91 -5.66
N GLU A 122 -9.49 4.29 -4.56
CA GLU A 122 -8.25 5.05 -4.49
C GLU A 122 -7.09 4.18 -4.01
N TYR A 123 -5.96 4.29 -4.68
CA TYR A 123 -4.74 3.58 -4.36
C TYR A 123 -3.69 4.53 -3.79
N ASN A 124 -3.05 4.17 -2.68
CA ASN A 124 -2.04 5.01 -2.01
C ASN A 124 -0.60 4.44 -2.09
N GLY A 125 -0.36 3.47 -2.96
CA GLY A 125 0.93 2.77 -3.05
C GLY A 125 1.04 1.54 -2.14
N LEU A 126 0.07 1.31 -1.25
CA LEU A 126 0.06 0.16 -0.33
C LEU A 126 -1.26 -0.62 -0.39
N GLY A 127 -2.36 0.08 -0.64
CA GLY A 127 -3.68 -0.54 -0.66
C GLY A 127 -4.76 0.37 -1.23
N TRP A 128 -5.98 -0.17 -1.31
CA TRP A 128 -7.14 0.48 -1.89
C TRP A 128 -8.11 0.95 -0.82
N ALA A 129 -8.61 2.16 -0.98
CA ALA A 129 -9.71 2.73 -0.21
C ALA A 129 -10.90 3.03 -1.12
N THR A 130 -12.10 3.09 -0.55
CA THR A 130 -13.29 3.53 -1.29
C THR A 130 -13.21 5.04 -1.50
N GLY A 131 -13.27 5.48 -2.77
CA GLY A 131 -13.41 6.88 -3.16
C GLY A 131 -14.87 7.33 -3.26
N GLY A 132 -15.08 8.59 -3.63
CA GLY A 132 -16.42 9.12 -3.91
C GLY A 132 -17.10 8.39 -5.07
N ASN A 133 -18.40 8.17 -5.02
CA ASN A 133 -19.13 7.52 -6.11
C ASN A 133 -19.35 8.46 -7.31
N LEU A 134 -19.23 7.92 -8.53
CA LEU A 134 -19.69 8.59 -9.74
C LEU A 134 -21.18 8.90 -9.63
N ASN A 135 -21.63 9.98 -10.25
CA ASN A 135 -23.06 10.31 -10.31
C ASN A 135 -23.86 9.31 -11.17
N THR A 136 -23.20 8.68 -12.15
CA THR A 136 -23.86 7.68 -13.01
C THR A 136 -23.03 6.39 -13.07
N ALA A 137 -23.64 5.26 -12.72
CA ALA A 137 -23.02 3.94 -12.85
C ALA A 137 -22.78 3.62 -14.34
N ARG A 138 -21.53 3.25 -14.69
CA ARG A 138 -21.12 2.97 -16.08
C ARG A 138 -19.87 2.08 -16.15
N ASP A 139 -19.71 1.44 -17.28
CA ASP A 139 -18.53 0.66 -17.64
C ASP A 139 -17.93 1.11 -18.98
N GLN A 140 -16.76 0.55 -19.36
CA GLN A 140 -16.08 0.85 -20.63
C GLN A 140 -15.86 2.35 -20.84
N LEU A 141 -15.59 3.07 -19.77
CA LEU A 141 -15.38 4.52 -19.75
C LEU A 141 -13.88 4.85 -19.89
N GLY A 142 -13.58 6.03 -20.39
CA GLY A 142 -12.23 6.61 -20.37
C GLY A 142 -11.96 7.36 -19.07
N GLY A 143 -10.66 7.52 -18.76
CA GLY A 143 -10.23 8.33 -17.63
C GLY A 143 -8.83 8.86 -17.83
N PHE A 144 -8.52 9.98 -17.15
CA PHE A 144 -7.18 10.56 -17.05
C PHE A 144 -7.11 11.54 -15.87
N GLY A 145 -5.90 12.05 -15.59
CA GLY A 145 -5.64 13.01 -14.51
C GLY A 145 -4.78 12.43 -13.39
N ILE A 146 -4.85 13.05 -12.24
CA ILE A 146 -4.24 12.58 -10.99
C ILE A 146 -5.34 12.16 -10.02
N GLN A 147 -4.98 11.44 -8.95
CA GLN A 147 -5.95 10.92 -7.97
C GLN A 147 -6.89 12.00 -7.42
N THR A 148 -6.37 13.19 -7.11
CA THR A 148 -7.15 14.31 -6.54
C THR A 148 -7.73 15.26 -7.58
N ALA A 149 -7.49 15.02 -8.88
CA ALA A 149 -8.04 15.82 -9.97
C ALA A 149 -8.16 14.93 -11.23
N ALA A 150 -9.15 14.03 -11.22
CA ALA A 150 -9.38 13.08 -12.29
C ALA A 150 -10.59 13.46 -13.15
N VAL A 151 -10.61 12.94 -14.35
CA VAL A 151 -11.74 13.02 -15.29
C VAL A 151 -12.13 11.62 -15.69
N VAL A 152 -13.43 11.31 -15.65
CA VAL A 152 -13.99 10.16 -16.36
C VAL A 152 -15.04 10.65 -17.36
N PHE A 153 -15.11 9.98 -18.50
CA PHE A 153 -15.96 10.44 -19.58
C PHE A 153 -16.48 9.28 -20.42
N GLY A 154 -17.62 9.49 -21.10
CA GLY A 154 -18.29 8.52 -21.93
C GLY A 154 -18.58 7.19 -21.21
N GLY A 155 -18.55 6.10 -21.94
CA GLY A 155 -18.81 4.74 -21.44
C GLY A 155 -20.17 4.19 -21.81
N ASN A 156 -20.45 3.01 -21.31
CA ASN A 156 -21.68 2.27 -21.55
C ASN A 156 -22.70 2.58 -20.44
N VAL A 157 -23.70 3.34 -20.81
CA VAL A 157 -25.00 3.48 -20.13
C VAL A 157 -25.98 3.36 -21.29
N PRO A 158 -26.72 2.27 -21.46
CA PRO A 158 -27.49 2.04 -22.68
C PRO A 158 -28.47 3.18 -23.04
N PRO A 159 -28.33 3.83 -24.22
CA PRO A 159 -27.22 3.74 -25.18
C PRO A 159 -25.97 4.46 -24.65
N TYR A 160 -24.83 4.42 -25.38
CA TYR A 160 -23.56 5.06 -24.97
C TYR A 160 -23.75 6.52 -24.57
N THR A 161 -22.96 6.97 -23.57
CA THR A 161 -23.04 8.35 -23.08
C THR A 161 -21.87 9.20 -23.54
N SER A 162 -22.09 10.53 -23.62
CA SER A 162 -21.04 11.53 -23.78
C SER A 162 -20.64 12.16 -22.42
N ALA A 163 -21.36 11.85 -21.34
CA ALA A 163 -21.22 12.52 -20.05
C ALA A 163 -19.78 12.50 -19.53
N THR A 164 -19.37 13.62 -18.93
CA THR A 164 -18.07 13.80 -18.28
C THR A 164 -18.28 14.12 -16.81
N GLU A 165 -17.50 13.51 -15.93
CA GLU A 165 -17.48 13.80 -14.50
C GLU A 165 -16.06 14.15 -14.06
N LEU A 166 -15.94 15.13 -13.16
CA LEU A 166 -14.69 15.65 -12.61
C LEU A 166 -14.58 15.25 -11.13
N TYR A 167 -13.43 14.75 -10.73
CA TYR A 167 -13.11 14.38 -9.35
C TYR A 167 -12.25 15.45 -8.68
N ASP A 168 -12.57 15.82 -7.44
CA ASP A 168 -11.84 16.82 -6.65
C ASP A 168 -10.98 16.20 -5.53
N GLY A 169 -10.85 14.87 -5.51
CA GLY A 169 -10.19 14.12 -4.44
C GLY A 169 -11.16 13.55 -3.40
N THR A 170 -12.45 13.92 -3.46
CA THR A 170 -13.48 13.45 -2.52
C THR A 170 -14.80 13.14 -3.21
N THR A 171 -15.22 13.98 -4.17
CA THR A 171 -16.52 13.86 -4.83
C THR A 171 -16.42 13.99 -6.34
N TRP A 172 -17.36 13.34 -7.04
CA TRP A 172 -17.53 13.46 -8.48
C TRP A 172 -18.60 14.50 -8.79
N THR A 173 -18.29 15.43 -9.68
CA THR A 173 -19.19 16.47 -10.17
C THR A 173 -19.42 16.34 -11.66
N ASN A 174 -20.67 16.39 -12.10
CA ASN A 174 -20.99 16.39 -13.52
C ASN A 174 -20.43 17.64 -14.20
N ASN A 175 -19.65 17.46 -15.25
CA ASN A 175 -19.30 18.55 -16.15
C ASN A 175 -20.51 18.87 -17.05
N PRO A 176 -20.91 20.14 -17.22
CA PRO A 176 -22.09 20.48 -18.00
C PRO A 176 -21.93 20.14 -19.50
N THR A 177 -20.69 19.97 -19.97
CA THR A 177 -20.38 19.55 -21.34
C THR A 177 -19.85 18.12 -21.38
N GLY A 178 -20.36 17.32 -22.29
CA GLY A 178 -19.85 15.98 -22.58
C GLY A 178 -18.99 15.96 -23.83
N LEU A 179 -18.49 14.78 -24.20
CA LEU A 179 -17.86 14.51 -25.49
C LEU A 179 -18.81 14.94 -26.64
N ASN A 180 -18.27 15.42 -27.76
CA ASN A 180 -19.05 15.69 -28.95
C ASN A 180 -19.65 14.42 -29.56
N VAL A 181 -18.98 13.26 -29.36
CA VAL A 181 -19.47 11.95 -29.82
C VAL A 181 -19.59 10.99 -28.64
N ALA A 182 -20.82 10.58 -28.33
CA ALA A 182 -21.08 9.55 -27.32
C ALA A 182 -20.46 8.21 -27.74
N ARG A 183 -19.64 7.60 -26.88
CA ARG A 183 -18.84 6.41 -27.22
C ARG A 183 -18.37 5.63 -25.98
N GLN A 184 -17.95 4.39 -26.21
CA GLN A 184 -17.34 3.48 -25.23
C GLN A 184 -16.03 2.89 -25.75
N SER A 185 -15.33 2.11 -24.91
CA SER A 185 -14.15 1.30 -25.31
C SER A 185 -13.04 2.10 -25.97
N TYR A 186 -12.69 3.23 -25.42
CA TYR A 186 -11.68 4.18 -25.91
C TYR A 186 -10.70 4.55 -24.79
N THR A 187 -9.69 5.32 -25.15
CA THR A 187 -8.62 5.74 -24.24
C THR A 187 -8.60 7.26 -24.10
N GLY A 188 -8.13 7.71 -22.93
CA GLY A 188 -7.81 9.10 -22.67
C GLY A 188 -6.49 9.23 -21.93
N CYS A 189 -5.90 10.43 -22.04
CA CYS A 189 -4.68 10.81 -21.34
C CYS A 189 -4.64 12.32 -21.06
N GLY A 190 -3.76 12.72 -20.15
CA GLY A 190 -3.57 14.13 -19.81
C GLY A 190 -3.94 14.47 -18.37
N LEU A 191 -4.21 15.74 -18.13
CA LEU A 191 -4.60 16.31 -16.84
C LEU A 191 -6.06 16.77 -16.86
N GLN A 192 -6.68 16.98 -15.70
CA GLN A 192 -8.06 17.47 -15.61
C GLN A 192 -8.29 18.78 -16.35
N THR A 193 -7.28 19.62 -16.48
CA THR A 193 -7.34 20.89 -17.19
C THR A 193 -6.82 20.83 -18.63
N ALA A 194 -6.26 19.69 -19.05
CA ALA A 194 -5.69 19.51 -20.39
C ALA A 194 -5.66 18.02 -20.76
N GLY A 195 -6.77 17.51 -21.28
CA GLY A 195 -6.97 16.10 -21.59
C GLY A 195 -7.19 15.82 -23.06
N LEU A 196 -7.01 14.55 -23.45
CA LEU A 196 -7.24 14.06 -24.80
C LEU A 196 -8.00 12.73 -24.74
N ALA A 197 -9.04 12.58 -25.56
CA ALA A 197 -9.79 11.36 -25.76
C ALA A 197 -9.74 10.94 -27.23
N PHE A 198 -9.46 9.67 -27.53
CA PHE A 198 -9.29 9.23 -28.91
C PHE A 198 -9.81 7.81 -29.14
N GLY A 199 -10.25 7.56 -30.39
CA GLY A 199 -10.81 6.30 -30.83
C GLY A 199 -12.12 5.92 -30.17
N GLY A 200 -12.36 4.61 -30.02
CA GLY A 200 -13.53 4.04 -29.36
C GLY A 200 -14.60 3.53 -30.31
N TYR A 201 -15.78 3.30 -29.78
CA TYR A 201 -16.91 2.72 -30.48
C TYR A 201 -18.21 3.47 -30.19
N SER A 202 -18.96 3.79 -31.23
CA SER A 202 -20.36 4.24 -31.15
C SER A 202 -21.25 3.25 -31.91
N THR A 203 -21.47 3.44 -33.17
CA THR A 203 -22.10 2.47 -34.10
C THR A 203 -21.04 1.72 -34.91
N THR A 204 -19.85 2.30 -35.00
CA THR A 204 -18.65 1.77 -35.67
C THR A 204 -17.41 2.13 -34.85
N ASN A 205 -16.27 1.52 -35.17
CA ASN A 205 -14.97 1.95 -34.62
C ASN A 205 -14.67 3.38 -35.11
N LEU A 206 -14.10 4.19 -34.22
CA LEU A 206 -13.89 5.62 -34.45
C LEU A 206 -12.41 5.99 -34.64
N THR A 207 -12.16 7.01 -35.43
CA THR A 207 -10.89 7.74 -35.51
C THR A 207 -10.91 9.01 -34.67
N THR A 208 -12.08 9.42 -34.18
CA THR A 208 -12.32 10.72 -33.54
C THR A 208 -11.37 10.98 -32.40
N THR A 209 -10.75 12.14 -32.38
CA THR A 209 -9.97 12.69 -31.28
C THR A 209 -10.61 13.96 -30.77
N GLU A 210 -10.73 14.12 -29.47
CA GLU A 210 -11.27 15.31 -28.82
C GLU A 210 -10.33 15.77 -27.71
N SER A 211 -10.05 17.06 -27.62
CA SER A 211 -9.27 17.70 -26.56
C SER A 211 -10.18 18.31 -25.51
N PHE A 212 -9.79 18.24 -24.25
CA PHE A 212 -10.49 18.79 -23.09
C PHE A 212 -9.67 19.94 -22.48
N ASP A 213 -10.28 21.09 -22.23
CA ASP A 213 -9.61 22.26 -21.64
C ASP A 213 -9.89 22.47 -20.15
N GLY A 214 -10.51 21.48 -19.48
CA GLY A 214 -10.98 21.55 -18.10
C GLY A 214 -12.46 21.88 -17.97
N SER A 215 -13.11 22.27 -19.06
CA SER A 215 -14.53 22.65 -19.11
C SER A 215 -15.27 22.12 -20.35
N THR A 216 -14.64 22.15 -21.52
CA THR A 216 -15.27 21.81 -22.79
C THR A 216 -14.43 20.83 -23.62
N TRP A 217 -15.13 20.00 -24.41
CA TRP A 217 -14.53 19.11 -25.39
C TRP A 217 -14.54 19.74 -26.78
N THR A 218 -13.41 19.74 -27.45
CA THR A 218 -13.24 20.24 -28.82
C THR A 218 -12.71 19.15 -29.72
N SER A 219 -13.35 18.91 -30.87
CA SER A 219 -12.86 17.97 -31.89
C SER A 219 -11.57 18.49 -32.52
N VAL A 220 -10.57 17.62 -32.58
CA VAL A 220 -9.26 17.88 -33.18
C VAL A 220 -8.94 16.82 -34.24
N ASN A 221 -7.76 16.86 -34.86
CA ASN A 221 -7.42 15.96 -35.96
C ASN A 221 -7.49 14.48 -35.52
N SER A 222 -8.20 13.69 -36.30
CA SER A 222 -8.50 12.28 -36.06
C SER A 222 -7.26 11.39 -36.19
N MET A 223 -7.32 10.24 -35.54
CA MET A 223 -6.38 9.13 -35.75
C MET A 223 -6.38 8.66 -37.21
N ASN A 224 -5.28 8.05 -37.64
CA ASN A 224 -5.18 7.49 -39.00
C ASN A 224 -6.02 6.20 -39.14
N THR A 225 -6.17 5.43 -38.07
CA THR A 225 -6.87 4.14 -38.08
C THR A 225 -7.99 4.11 -37.04
N ALA A 226 -9.22 3.81 -37.50
CA ALA A 226 -10.37 3.63 -36.62
C ALA A 226 -10.16 2.40 -35.74
N ARG A 227 -10.27 2.55 -34.41
CA ARG A 227 -10.06 1.45 -33.47
C ARG A 227 -10.81 1.61 -32.16
N ARG A 228 -11.15 0.49 -31.52
CA ARG A 228 -11.69 0.39 -30.17
C ARG A 228 -10.85 -0.53 -29.32
N GLU A 229 -11.08 -0.52 -28.00
CA GLU A 229 -10.38 -1.38 -27.03
C GLU A 229 -8.84 -1.32 -27.19
N HIS A 230 -8.34 -0.16 -27.55
CA HIS A 230 -6.91 0.13 -27.68
C HIS A 230 -6.37 0.74 -26.39
N GLY A 231 -5.07 0.57 -26.15
CA GLY A 231 -4.37 1.27 -25.08
C GLY A 231 -3.85 2.64 -25.50
N GLY A 232 -3.44 3.42 -24.55
CA GLY A 232 -2.77 4.69 -24.78
C GLY A 232 -2.33 5.36 -23.48
N PHE A 233 -1.41 6.30 -23.61
CA PHE A 233 -0.90 7.12 -22.53
C PHE A 233 -0.30 8.43 -23.06
N GLY A 234 0.03 9.35 -22.17
CA GLY A 234 0.68 10.62 -22.51
C GLY A 234 -0.02 11.84 -21.94
N LEU A 235 0.16 12.96 -22.64
CA LEU A 235 -0.42 14.27 -22.33
C LEU A 235 -1.29 14.74 -23.49
N GLN A 236 -2.09 15.80 -23.29
CA GLN A 236 -2.90 16.41 -24.33
C GLN A 236 -2.10 16.79 -25.60
N THR A 237 -0.85 17.22 -25.42
CA THR A 237 0.02 17.68 -26.52
C THR A 237 0.98 16.60 -27.03
N ALA A 238 1.07 15.44 -26.36
CA ALA A 238 2.01 14.38 -26.69
C ALA A 238 1.48 13.03 -26.18
N ALA A 239 0.86 12.23 -27.05
CA ALA A 239 0.22 10.98 -26.66
C ALA A 239 0.57 9.82 -27.60
N LEU A 240 0.35 8.61 -27.12
CA LEU A 240 0.52 7.38 -27.89
C LEU A 240 -0.77 6.55 -27.84
N ALA A 241 -1.19 6.03 -28.99
CA ALA A 241 -2.29 5.08 -29.13
C ALA A 241 -1.76 3.78 -29.73
N PHE A 242 -2.09 2.63 -29.14
CA PHE A 242 -1.55 1.34 -29.58
C PHE A 242 -2.55 0.19 -29.47
N GLY A 243 -2.48 -0.72 -30.41
CA GLY A 243 -3.30 -1.93 -30.43
C GLY A 243 -4.78 -1.70 -30.71
N GLY A 244 -5.59 -2.61 -30.18
CA GLY A 244 -7.04 -2.55 -30.27
C GLY A 244 -7.62 -3.36 -31.43
N GLU A 245 -8.91 -3.16 -31.66
CA GLU A 245 -9.69 -3.78 -32.73
C GLU A 245 -10.05 -2.77 -33.80
N THR A 246 -9.80 -3.13 -35.05
CA THR A 246 -10.11 -2.33 -36.25
C THR A 246 -11.28 -2.94 -37.02
N PRO A 247 -11.95 -2.17 -37.94
CA PRO A 247 -12.97 -2.73 -38.82
C PRO A 247 -12.45 -3.73 -39.86
N ALA A 248 -11.13 -3.72 -40.12
CA ALA A 248 -10.49 -4.59 -41.10
C ALA A 248 -10.29 -6.01 -40.59
N SER A 249 -10.09 -6.98 -41.49
CA SER A 249 -9.70 -8.33 -41.16
C SER A 249 -8.19 -8.52 -41.45
N PRO A 250 -7.37 -8.99 -40.47
CA PRO A 250 -7.73 -9.36 -39.11
C PRO A 250 -8.12 -8.14 -38.27
N SER A 251 -9.12 -8.30 -37.39
CA SER A 251 -9.69 -7.18 -36.61
C SER A 251 -8.77 -6.63 -35.52
N PHE A 252 -7.77 -7.40 -35.08
CA PHE A 252 -6.78 -6.94 -34.08
C PHE A 252 -5.57 -6.31 -34.79
N THR A 253 -5.01 -5.28 -34.15
CA THR A 253 -3.84 -4.59 -34.67
C THR A 253 -2.75 -4.46 -33.60
N ASN A 254 -1.49 -4.42 -34.03
CA ASN A 254 -0.34 -4.01 -33.23
C ASN A 254 0.16 -2.61 -33.62
N ALA A 255 -0.56 -1.90 -34.49
CA ALA A 255 -0.16 -0.56 -34.92
C ALA A 255 -0.12 0.42 -33.75
N THR A 256 0.89 1.29 -33.78
CA THR A 256 1.05 2.41 -32.84
C THR A 256 0.98 3.72 -33.62
N GLU A 257 0.26 4.69 -33.05
CA GLU A 257 0.20 6.05 -33.55
C GLU A 257 0.62 7.04 -32.47
N SER A 258 1.40 8.05 -32.83
CA SER A 258 1.92 9.09 -31.97
C SER A 258 1.26 10.43 -32.29
N TRP A 259 0.80 11.15 -31.27
CA TRP A 259 0.17 12.46 -31.34
C TRP A 259 1.15 13.57 -30.94
N ASN A 260 1.31 14.60 -31.75
CA ASN A 260 2.25 15.70 -31.52
C ASN A 260 1.57 17.01 -31.06
N GLY A 261 0.34 16.94 -30.58
CA GLY A 261 -0.49 18.11 -30.25
C GLY A 261 -1.33 18.65 -31.42
N THR A 262 -1.08 18.16 -32.64
CA THR A 262 -1.77 18.63 -33.84
C THR A 262 -2.23 17.48 -34.73
N SER A 263 -1.42 16.44 -34.92
CA SER A 263 -1.70 15.34 -35.83
C SER A 263 -1.19 14.00 -35.30
N TRP A 264 -1.82 12.92 -35.76
CA TRP A 264 -1.39 11.55 -35.50
C TRP A 264 -0.45 11.07 -36.63
N THR A 265 0.61 10.38 -36.24
CA THR A 265 1.59 9.77 -37.15
C THR A 265 1.81 8.31 -36.75
N THR A 266 1.79 7.40 -37.72
CA THR A 266 2.10 5.99 -37.49
C THR A 266 3.59 5.83 -37.13
N VAL A 267 3.87 5.11 -36.07
CA VAL A 267 5.22 4.82 -35.58
C VAL A 267 5.40 3.31 -35.45
N ASN A 268 6.55 2.84 -34.94
CA ASN A 268 6.86 1.43 -34.84
C ASN A 268 5.83 0.65 -33.99
N SER A 269 5.34 -0.45 -34.57
CA SER A 269 4.35 -1.31 -33.95
C SER A 269 4.94 -2.13 -32.79
N PHE A 270 4.11 -2.47 -31.80
CA PHE A 270 4.53 -3.38 -30.76
C PHE A 270 4.55 -4.85 -31.23
N ASN A 271 5.19 -5.73 -30.44
CA ASN A 271 5.55 -7.07 -30.89
C ASN A 271 4.36 -8.05 -30.93
N THR A 272 3.43 -7.95 -29.98
CA THR A 272 2.33 -8.93 -29.83
C THR A 272 0.97 -8.27 -30.05
N THR A 273 0.31 -8.58 -31.16
CA THR A 273 -1.04 -8.07 -31.47
C THR A 273 -2.04 -8.38 -30.36
N ARG A 274 -2.73 -7.35 -29.82
CA ARG A 274 -3.73 -7.50 -28.77
C ARG A 274 -4.67 -6.30 -28.65
N GLN A 275 -5.82 -6.56 -28.00
CA GLN A 275 -6.82 -5.55 -27.66
C GLN A 275 -7.10 -5.53 -26.14
N SER A 276 -7.90 -4.58 -25.68
CA SER A 276 -8.24 -4.38 -24.27
C SER A 276 -6.99 -4.32 -23.38
N ASN A 277 -5.88 -3.86 -23.95
CA ASN A 277 -4.62 -3.62 -23.25
C ASN A 277 -4.68 -2.22 -22.61
N THR A 278 -3.96 -2.06 -21.53
CA THR A 278 -3.78 -0.79 -20.85
C THR A 278 -2.35 -0.31 -20.96
N GLY A 279 -2.10 0.92 -20.57
CA GLY A 279 -0.75 1.45 -20.54
C GLY A 279 -0.55 2.51 -19.47
N ALA A 280 0.71 2.79 -19.18
CA ALA A 280 1.18 3.80 -18.23
C ALA A 280 2.42 4.49 -18.81
N GLY A 281 2.54 5.81 -18.64
CA GLY A 281 3.70 6.56 -19.08
C GLY A 281 3.40 7.83 -19.87
N ILE A 282 4.43 8.31 -20.56
CA ILE A 282 4.40 9.46 -21.46
C ILE A 282 4.81 9.04 -22.88
N GLN A 283 4.58 9.90 -23.87
CA GLN A 283 4.84 9.59 -25.29
C GLN A 283 6.24 9.05 -25.59
N THR A 284 7.26 9.44 -24.82
CA THR A 284 8.65 9.02 -25.02
C THR A 284 9.09 7.87 -24.12
N ALA A 285 8.27 7.47 -23.14
CA ALA A 285 8.61 6.44 -22.17
C ALA A 285 7.33 5.82 -21.58
N GLY A 286 7.04 4.56 -21.87
CA GLY A 286 5.81 3.96 -21.38
C GLY A 286 5.79 2.44 -21.40
N LEU A 287 4.80 1.88 -20.73
CA LEU A 287 4.49 0.46 -20.70
C LEU A 287 3.13 0.19 -21.31
N GLN A 288 3.00 -0.94 -22.00
CA GLN A 288 1.70 -1.56 -22.26
C GLN A 288 1.66 -2.95 -21.65
N TYR A 289 0.55 -3.35 -21.06
CA TYR A 289 0.42 -4.63 -20.38
C TYR A 289 -0.99 -5.21 -20.42
N GLY A 290 -1.07 -6.53 -20.26
CA GLY A 290 -2.33 -7.26 -20.26
C GLY A 290 -3.03 -7.28 -21.63
N GLY A 291 -4.36 -7.40 -21.59
CA GLY A 291 -5.21 -7.47 -22.77
C GLY A 291 -5.55 -8.87 -23.23
N ARG A 292 -5.93 -9.01 -24.51
CA ARG A 292 -6.30 -10.28 -25.16
C ARG A 292 -5.64 -10.42 -26.52
N THR A 293 -5.28 -11.65 -26.87
CA THR A 293 -4.68 -11.99 -28.17
C THR A 293 -5.67 -12.71 -29.09
N PRO A 294 -5.56 -12.51 -30.44
CA PRO A 294 -6.33 -13.26 -31.41
C PRO A 294 -5.87 -14.74 -31.51
N PRO A 295 -6.64 -15.65 -32.14
CA PRO A 295 -8.01 -15.43 -32.57
C PRO A 295 -9.06 -15.69 -31.48
N SER A 296 -8.65 -16.30 -30.35
CA SER A 296 -9.57 -16.85 -29.34
C SER A 296 -9.86 -15.89 -28.18
N TYR A 297 -9.46 -14.62 -28.28
CA TYR A 297 -9.60 -13.63 -27.20
C TYR A 297 -8.94 -14.10 -25.88
N THR A 298 -7.81 -14.80 -26.00
CA THR A 298 -7.08 -15.34 -24.85
C THR A 298 -6.46 -14.21 -24.02
N PRO A 299 -6.70 -14.18 -22.71
CA PRO A 299 -6.06 -13.21 -21.82
C PRO A 299 -4.53 -13.28 -21.92
N SER A 300 -3.88 -12.12 -21.93
CA SER A 300 -2.43 -11.96 -22.05
C SER A 300 -1.81 -11.45 -20.77
N ALA A 301 -0.65 -11.98 -20.43
CA ALA A 301 0.22 -11.45 -19.37
C ALA A 301 1.35 -10.57 -19.93
N ALA A 302 1.50 -10.51 -21.25
CA ALA A 302 2.64 -9.87 -21.89
C ALA A 302 2.72 -8.37 -21.57
N VAL A 303 3.93 -7.90 -21.36
CA VAL A 303 4.29 -6.50 -21.15
C VAL A 303 5.32 -6.06 -22.17
N GLU A 304 5.16 -4.89 -22.71
CA GLU A 304 6.13 -4.27 -23.60
C GLU A 304 6.41 -2.84 -23.17
N SER A 305 7.68 -2.46 -23.20
CA SER A 305 8.20 -1.13 -22.85
C SER A 305 8.49 -0.35 -24.12
N TRP A 306 8.08 0.93 -24.14
CA TRP A 306 8.30 1.90 -25.23
C TRP A 306 9.41 2.88 -24.85
N ASP A 307 10.43 3.03 -25.69
CA ASP A 307 11.59 3.91 -25.47
C ASP A 307 11.49 5.27 -26.22
N GLY A 308 10.33 5.59 -26.77
CA GLY A 308 10.10 6.75 -27.64
C GLY A 308 10.26 6.41 -29.14
N THR A 309 10.76 5.22 -29.46
CA THR A 309 11.00 4.80 -30.85
C THR A 309 10.57 3.34 -31.11
N ASN A 310 10.88 2.44 -30.18
CA ASN A 310 10.66 0.99 -30.33
C ASN A 310 9.99 0.39 -29.11
N TRP A 311 9.26 -0.70 -29.33
CA TRP A 311 8.72 -1.55 -28.27
C TRP A 311 9.65 -2.71 -27.99
N THR A 312 9.90 -2.98 -26.71
CA THR A 312 10.72 -4.11 -26.24
C THR A 312 9.90 -4.94 -25.26
N THR A 313 9.85 -6.26 -25.47
CA THR A 313 9.20 -7.19 -24.53
C THR A 313 10.02 -7.26 -23.24
N ILE A 314 9.34 -7.12 -22.11
CA ILE A 314 9.91 -7.21 -20.76
C ILE A 314 9.11 -8.22 -19.92
N ASP A 315 9.42 -8.35 -18.63
CA ASP A 315 8.78 -9.31 -17.72
C ASP A 315 7.27 -9.11 -17.63
N SER A 316 6.55 -10.22 -17.71
CA SER A 316 5.08 -10.25 -17.75
C SER A 316 4.46 -10.03 -16.39
N ILE A 317 3.20 -9.52 -16.35
CA ILE A 317 2.36 -9.60 -15.15
C ILE A 317 2.14 -11.07 -14.78
N ALA A 318 1.99 -11.35 -13.48
CA ALA A 318 1.85 -12.73 -13.01
C ALA A 318 0.52 -13.37 -13.47
N THR A 319 -0.55 -12.58 -13.55
CA THR A 319 -1.88 -13.07 -13.95
C THR A 319 -2.29 -12.53 -15.30
N ALA A 320 -2.38 -13.38 -16.32
CA ALA A 320 -2.88 -13.02 -17.66
C ALA A 320 -4.33 -12.50 -17.57
N ARG A 321 -4.59 -11.26 -17.99
CA ARG A 321 -5.91 -10.63 -17.91
C ARG A 321 -6.04 -9.34 -18.74
N ILE A 322 -7.28 -8.93 -19.02
CA ILE A 322 -7.58 -7.52 -19.25
C ILE A 322 -7.39 -6.84 -17.89
N THR A 323 -6.78 -5.68 -17.84
CA THR A 323 -6.61 -4.92 -16.59
C THR A 323 -6.84 -3.44 -16.82
N SER A 324 -7.03 -2.70 -15.74
CA SER A 324 -7.03 -1.24 -15.72
C SER A 324 -5.73 -0.78 -15.08
N GLY A 325 -5.11 0.28 -15.60
CA GLY A 325 -3.80 0.65 -15.09
C GLY A 325 -3.47 2.14 -15.20
N PHE A 326 -2.49 2.56 -14.41
CA PHE A 326 -1.98 3.91 -14.31
C PHE A 326 -0.51 3.89 -13.87
N GLY A 327 0.14 5.05 -13.89
CA GLY A 327 1.54 5.20 -13.47
C GLY A 327 2.47 5.71 -14.57
N THR A 328 3.73 5.35 -14.46
CA THR A 328 4.81 5.70 -15.39
C THR A 328 5.44 4.44 -15.99
N GLN A 329 6.43 4.59 -16.89
CA GLN A 329 7.23 3.48 -17.40
C GLN A 329 7.99 2.75 -16.28
N ASP A 330 8.44 3.47 -15.26
CA ASP A 330 9.27 2.92 -14.19
C ASP A 330 8.46 2.44 -12.99
N ALA A 331 7.20 2.89 -12.87
CA ALA A 331 6.34 2.57 -11.73
C ALA A 331 4.87 2.57 -12.16
N ALA A 332 4.34 1.39 -12.44
CA ALA A 332 2.98 1.20 -12.94
C ALA A 332 2.16 0.25 -12.07
N VAL A 333 0.84 0.41 -12.12
CA VAL A 333 -0.12 -0.45 -11.40
C VAL A 333 -1.07 -1.08 -12.40
N ALA A 334 -1.30 -2.38 -12.25
CA ALA A 334 -2.33 -3.17 -12.92
C ALA A 334 -3.39 -3.58 -11.89
N GLY A 335 -4.53 -2.88 -11.84
CA GLY A 335 -5.57 -3.07 -10.83
C GLY A 335 -6.82 -3.74 -11.36
N GLY A 336 -7.28 -4.78 -10.68
CA GLY A 336 -8.45 -5.57 -11.06
C GLY A 336 -8.27 -6.29 -12.38
N GLY A 337 -9.39 -6.63 -13.03
CA GLY A 337 -9.32 -7.16 -14.39
C GLY A 337 -10.29 -8.31 -14.69
N TYR A 338 -10.04 -8.99 -15.82
CA TYR A 338 -10.87 -10.11 -16.29
C TYR A 338 -10.04 -11.13 -17.07
N ASN A 339 -10.20 -12.41 -16.70
CA ASN A 339 -9.57 -13.55 -17.40
C ASN A 339 -10.54 -14.71 -17.72
N GLY A 340 -11.83 -14.43 -17.69
CA GLY A 340 -12.95 -15.36 -17.72
C GLY A 340 -13.88 -15.09 -16.52
N THR A 341 -13.32 -14.54 -15.44
CA THR A 341 -14.03 -14.02 -14.27
C THR A 341 -13.49 -12.64 -13.92
N ALA A 342 -14.29 -11.81 -13.24
CA ALA A 342 -13.80 -10.54 -12.71
C ALA A 342 -12.81 -10.79 -11.57
N LEU A 343 -11.72 -10.07 -11.58
CA LEU A 343 -10.59 -10.20 -10.63
C LEU A 343 -10.41 -8.93 -9.81
N SER A 344 -9.91 -9.11 -8.58
CA SER A 344 -9.45 -8.01 -7.71
C SER A 344 -7.92 -7.90 -7.63
N ASN A 345 -7.17 -8.76 -8.32
CA ASN A 345 -5.71 -8.75 -8.29
C ASN A 345 -5.15 -7.36 -8.59
N THR A 346 -4.19 -6.93 -7.80
CA THR A 346 -3.34 -5.77 -8.10
C THR A 346 -1.90 -6.23 -8.22
N GLU A 347 -1.23 -5.76 -9.25
CA GLU A 347 0.20 -5.97 -9.45
C GLU A 347 0.88 -4.62 -9.71
N GLU A 348 2.06 -4.45 -9.17
CA GLU A 348 2.88 -3.24 -9.32
C GLU A 348 4.15 -3.57 -10.10
N TYR A 349 4.45 -2.72 -11.07
CA TYR A 349 5.72 -2.71 -11.77
C TYR A 349 6.65 -1.69 -11.13
N ASN A 350 7.86 -2.11 -10.87
CA ASN A 350 8.91 -1.23 -10.40
C ASN A 350 10.20 -1.55 -11.16
N SER A 351 10.72 -0.55 -11.87
CA SER A 351 12.00 -0.64 -12.58
C SER A 351 13.14 0.06 -11.80
N SER A 352 12.94 0.33 -10.50
CA SER A 352 13.95 1.00 -9.71
C SER A 352 15.10 0.05 -9.36
N ILE A 353 16.25 0.62 -9.12
CA ILE A 353 17.43 -0.08 -8.55
C ILE A 353 17.23 -0.42 -7.05
N LEU A 354 16.09 -0.08 -6.48
CA LEU A 354 15.73 -0.41 -5.11
C LEU A 354 14.88 -1.68 -5.09
N ALA A 355 15.37 -2.71 -4.41
CA ALA A 355 14.56 -3.85 -4.03
C ALA A 355 13.54 -3.41 -2.97
N ILE A 356 12.26 -3.54 -3.26
CA ILE A 356 11.18 -3.27 -2.31
C ILE A 356 10.81 -4.58 -1.64
N THR A 357 10.94 -4.64 -0.33
CA THR A 357 10.37 -5.72 0.46
C THR A 357 9.01 -5.26 0.96
N ALA A 358 7.96 -5.92 0.49
CA ALA A 358 6.60 -5.60 0.87
C ALA A 358 6.38 -5.74 2.38
N ALA A 359 5.52 -4.90 2.94
CA ALA A 359 5.09 -5.02 4.32
C ALA A 359 4.49 -6.41 4.59
N ALA A 360 4.76 -6.99 5.75
CA ALA A 360 4.26 -8.31 6.11
C ALA A 360 4.18 -8.51 7.63
N TRP A 361 3.30 -9.45 8.02
CA TRP A 361 3.32 -10.06 9.37
C TRP A 361 4.14 -11.36 9.32
N ALA A 362 5.02 -11.54 10.29
CA ALA A 362 5.80 -12.75 10.50
C ALA A 362 5.59 -13.29 11.92
N SER A 363 5.78 -14.59 12.10
CA SER A 363 5.72 -15.18 13.45
C SER A 363 6.93 -14.74 14.27
N GLY A 364 6.69 -14.19 15.46
CA GLY A 364 7.69 -13.93 16.49
C GLY A 364 7.75 -15.03 17.56
N GLY A 365 8.58 -14.83 18.58
CA GLY A 365 8.66 -15.72 19.73
C GLY A 365 7.33 -15.77 20.50
N ASN A 366 6.93 -16.95 20.95
CA ASN A 366 5.68 -17.14 21.68
C ASN A 366 5.76 -16.63 23.13
N LEU A 367 4.67 -16.05 23.64
CA LEU A 367 4.49 -15.77 25.06
C LEU A 367 4.69 -17.06 25.89
N ASN A 368 5.29 -16.95 27.05
CA ASN A 368 5.42 -18.06 28.02
C ASN A 368 4.04 -18.54 28.49
N THR A 369 3.09 -17.64 28.61
CA THR A 369 1.72 -17.96 29.03
C THR A 369 0.71 -17.41 28.06
N GLY A 370 -0.09 -18.29 27.42
CA GLY A 370 -1.20 -17.90 26.54
C GLY A 370 -2.25 -17.09 27.32
N ARG A 371 -2.57 -15.89 26.83
CA ARG A 371 -3.48 -14.97 27.49
C ARG A 371 -4.25 -14.06 26.54
N GLN A 372 -5.35 -13.52 27.01
CA GLN A 372 -6.18 -12.56 26.27
C GLN A 372 -6.62 -11.41 27.19
N VAL A 373 -7.17 -10.35 26.60
CA VAL A 373 -7.62 -9.12 27.31
C VAL A 373 -6.45 -8.46 28.05
N THR A 374 -5.29 -8.48 27.41
CA THR A 374 -4.03 -7.93 27.92
C THR A 374 -3.84 -6.48 27.49
N ALA A 375 -3.01 -5.76 28.21
CA ALA A 375 -2.44 -4.48 27.81
C ALA A 375 -1.02 -4.67 27.28
N GLY A 376 -0.56 -3.79 26.41
CA GLY A 376 0.79 -3.82 25.82
C GLY A 376 1.40 -2.43 25.71
N ALA A 377 2.72 -2.35 25.77
CA ALA A 377 3.52 -1.15 25.58
C ALA A 377 4.89 -1.49 25.00
N GLY A 378 5.60 -0.51 24.45
CA GLY A 378 6.97 -0.68 23.97
C GLY A 378 7.12 -0.71 22.46
N THR A 379 8.25 -1.24 22.01
CA THR A 379 8.65 -1.36 20.61
C THR A 379 8.77 -2.83 20.20
N LEU A 380 9.01 -3.09 18.91
CA LEU A 380 9.26 -4.44 18.40
C LEU A 380 10.37 -5.17 19.14
N THR A 381 11.47 -4.48 19.47
CA THR A 381 12.67 -5.06 20.11
C THR A 381 12.74 -4.82 21.62
N ALA A 382 11.75 -4.15 22.20
CA ALA A 382 11.64 -3.91 23.64
C ALA A 382 10.16 -3.74 24.01
N GLY A 383 9.42 -4.84 23.99
CA GLY A 383 7.99 -4.90 24.22
C GLY A 383 7.61 -5.39 25.60
N LEU A 384 6.39 -5.06 26.01
CA LEU A 384 5.83 -5.43 27.31
C LEU A 384 4.37 -5.86 27.14
N VAL A 385 4.03 -7.03 27.71
CA VAL A 385 2.65 -7.49 27.87
C VAL A 385 2.36 -7.70 29.34
N MET A 386 1.25 -7.14 29.83
CA MET A 386 0.92 -7.12 31.24
C MET A 386 -0.52 -7.57 31.52
N GLY A 387 -0.72 -8.32 32.59
CA GLY A 387 -2.02 -8.75 33.08
C GLY A 387 -2.80 -9.64 32.13
N GLY A 388 -4.11 -9.38 32.04
CA GLY A 388 -5.03 -10.16 31.22
C GLY A 388 -5.63 -11.37 31.92
N ARG A 389 -6.15 -12.32 31.13
CA ARG A 389 -6.79 -13.53 31.66
C ARG A 389 -6.35 -14.80 30.91
N VAL A 390 -6.40 -15.92 31.62
CA VAL A 390 -6.24 -17.26 31.06
C VAL A 390 -7.51 -18.05 31.35
N PRO A 391 -8.40 -18.25 30.38
CA PRO A 391 -9.64 -19.01 30.58
C PRO A 391 -9.36 -20.42 31.11
N GLY A 392 -10.20 -20.88 32.03
CA GLY A 392 -10.08 -22.22 32.63
C GLY A 392 -8.98 -22.41 33.65
N SER A 393 -8.23 -21.34 34.01
CA SER A 393 -7.18 -21.41 35.05
C SER A 393 -7.62 -20.72 36.34
N SER A 394 -6.92 -21.08 37.46
CA SER A 394 -7.03 -20.37 38.73
C SER A 394 -5.64 -19.90 39.15
N PRO A 395 -5.43 -18.59 39.41
CA PRO A 395 -6.39 -17.48 39.23
C PRO A 395 -6.69 -17.17 37.76
N TYR A 396 -7.92 -16.73 37.49
CA TYR A 396 -8.41 -16.40 36.12
C TYR A 396 -7.73 -15.18 35.52
N THR A 397 -7.54 -14.12 36.31
CA THR A 397 -6.80 -12.90 35.95
C THR A 397 -5.34 -12.99 36.41
N ARG A 398 -4.47 -12.28 35.73
CA ARG A 398 -3.03 -12.35 35.94
C ARG A 398 -2.45 -11.05 36.49
N VAL A 399 -1.41 -11.20 37.32
CA VAL A 399 -0.45 -10.15 37.69
C VAL A 399 0.79 -10.17 36.80
N SER A 400 1.04 -11.32 36.13
CA SER A 400 2.30 -11.55 35.41
C SER A 400 2.48 -10.59 34.24
N THR A 401 3.73 -10.18 34.10
CA THR A 401 4.23 -9.35 32.99
C THR A 401 5.23 -10.18 32.20
N GLU A 402 5.26 -10.03 30.89
CA GLU A 402 6.27 -10.63 30.03
C GLU A 402 6.92 -9.55 29.16
N GLU A 403 8.23 -9.66 28.99
CA GLU A 403 9.09 -8.72 28.27
C GLU A 403 9.58 -9.36 26.97
N TYR A 404 9.52 -8.61 25.89
CA TYR A 404 9.93 -9.04 24.54
C TYR A 404 11.22 -8.35 24.10
N ASP A 405 12.19 -9.11 23.61
CA ASP A 405 13.48 -8.62 23.13
C ASP A 405 13.59 -8.52 21.60
N GLY A 406 12.49 -8.79 20.88
CA GLY A 406 12.45 -8.89 19.42
C GLY A 406 12.61 -10.32 18.90
N SER A 407 12.79 -11.32 19.80
CA SER A 407 12.92 -12.72 19.43
C SER A 407 12.23 -13.66 20.42
N SER A 408 12.26 -13.33 21.70
CA SER A 408 11.75 -14.19 22.79
C SER A 408 11.09 -13.37 23.89
N TRP A 409 10.22 -14.04 24.66
CA TRP A 409 9.56 -13.47 25.83
C TRP A 409 10.21 -14.00 27.11
N THR A 410 10.49 -13.09 28.03
CA THR A 410 10.95 -13.40 29.38
C THR A 410 9.97 -12.88 30.42
N ASN A 411 9.91 -13.53 31.59
CA ASN A 411 9.05 -13.06 32.67
C ASN A 411 9.65 -11.82 33.33
N GLY A 412 8.89 -10.73 33.38
CA GLY A 412 9.20 -9.52 34.12
C GLY A 412 8.57 -9.52 35.52
N GLY A 413 8.70 -8.41 36.25
CA GLY A 413 8.09 -8.21 37.55
C GLY A 413 6.57 -8.27 37.51
N ASN A 414 5.95 -8.84 38.54
CA ASN A 414 4.49 -8.95 38.64
C ASN A 414 3.86 -7.63 39.05
N MET A 415 2.70 -7.28 38.45
CA MET A 415 1.82 -6.20 38.90
C MET A 415 1.36 -6.48 40.36
N ASN A 416 1.04 -5.41 41.08
CA ASN A 416 0.48 -5.50 42.42
C ASN A 416 -0.99 -5.99 42.41
N THR A 417 -1.73 -5.72 41.34
CA THR A 417 -3.16 -6.06 41.24
C THR A 417 -3.46 -6.88 39.99
N ALA A 418 -3.99 -8.10 40.19
CA ALA A 418 -4.44 -8.97 39.11
C ALA A 418 -5.66 -8.37 38.40
N ARG A 419 -5.58 -8.15 37.07
CA ARG A 419 -6.67 -7.52 36.33
C ARG A 419 -6.63 -7.82 34.82
N GLN A 420 -7.79 -7.69 34.21
CA GLN A 420 -7.99 -7.75 32.77
C GLN A 420 -8.67 -6.48 32.25
N GLY A 421 -8.59 -6.20 30.97
CA GLY A 421 -9.29 -5.07 30.34
C GLY A 421 -8.80 -3.71 30.84
N ALA A 422 -7.60 -3.64 31.37
CA ALA A 422 -6.91 -2.40 31.67
C ALA A 422 -6.38 -1.74 30.40
N ALA A 423 -6.21 -0.43 30.43
CA ALA A 423 -5.47 0.33 29.44
C ALA A 423 -3.99 0.42 29.82
N ALA A 424 -3.15 0.77 28.85
CA ALA A 424 -1.73 1.05 29.06
C ALA A 424 -1.30 2.32 28.34
N SER A 425 -0.18 2.89 28.78
CA SER A 425 0.58 3.89 28.03
C SER A 425 1.31 3.19 26.87
N ASN A 426 0.63 2.95 25.74
CA ASN A 426 1.17 2.12 24.68
C ASN A 426 2.38 2.71 23.94
N ALA A 427 2.64 4.01 24.07
CA ALA A 427 3.88 4.67 23.64
C ALA A 427 4.94 4.68 24.76
N GLY A 428 4.68 4.03 25.90
CA GLY A 428 5.70 3.75 26.93
C GLY A 428 6.77 2.80 26.42
N THR A 429 7.85 2.70 27.15
CA THR A 429 8.94 1.76 26.85
C THR A 429 8.83 0.52 27.75
N GLN A 430 9.57 -0.54 27.42
CA GLN A 430 9.69 -1.72 28.28
C GLN A 430 10.14 -1.39 29.72
N THR A 431 10.94 -0.36 29.89
CA THR A 431 11.47 0.11 31.19
C THR A 431 10.72 1.30 31.78
N ALA A 432 9.69 1.80 31.11
CA ALA A 432 8.87 2.92 31.60
C ALA A 432 7.46 2.84 31.00
N ALA A 433 6.60 2.03 31.59
CA ALA A 433 5.22 1.83 31.18
C ALA A 433 4.25 2.01 32.35
N THR A 434 3.00 2.36 32.03
CA THR A 434 1.93 2.38 33.05
C THR A 434 0.73 1.57 32.58
N THR A 435 -0.02 1.02 33.54
CA THR A 435 -1.31 0.39 33.30
C THR A 435 -2.34 0.87 34.31
N PHE A 436 -3.56 1.12 33.84
CA PHE A 436 -4.60 1.73 34.66
C PHE A 436 -6.01 1.20 34.35
N GLY A 437 -6.87 1.22 35.38
CA GLY A 437 -8.22 0.68 35.30
C GLY A 437 -8.23 -0.85 35.25
N GLY A 438 -9.25 -1.40 34.57
CA GLY A 438 -9.45 -2.84 34.43
C GLY A 438 -10.53 -3.39 35.36
N VAL A 439 -10.64 -4.72 35.42
CA VAL A 439 -11.65 -5.42 36.20
C VAL A 439 -11.06 -6.69 36.82
N SER A 440 -11.54 -7.02 38.02
CA SER A 440 -11.22 -8.28 38.74
C SER A 440 -11.89 -9.50 38.08
N PRO A 441 -11.60 -10.72 38.57
CA PRO A 441 -12.35 -11.92 38.18
C PRO A 441 -13.86 -11.84 38.47
N GLY A 442 -14.26 -11.05 39.47
CA GLY A 442 -15.64 -10.62 39.70
C GLY A 442 -15.97 -9.33 38.93
N PRO A 443 -17.18 -8.77 39.05
CA PRO A 443 -17.58 -7.58 38.30
C PRO A 443 -16.99 -6.26 38.83
N THR A 444 -16.05 -6.28 39.78
CA THR A 444 -15.49 -5.09 40.41
C THR A 444 -14.57 -4.35 39.45
N LEU A 445 -14.96 -3.13 39.12
CA LEU A 445 -14.13 -2.20 38.33
C LEU A 445 -13.02 -1.63 39.20
N TYR A 446 -11.84 -1.46 38.60
CA TYR A 446 -10.68 -0.88 39.25
C TYR A 446 -10.39 0.54 38.79
N ASN A 447 -9.91 1.37 39.71
CA ASN A 447 -9.27 2.65 39.44
C ASN A 447 -7.75 2.61 39.68
N ASN A 448 -7.19 1.42 39.93
CA ASN A 448 -5.76 1.23 40.16
C ASN A 448 -4.94 1.75 38.97
N HIS A 449 -3.81 2.35 39.30
CA HIS A 449 -2.78 2.79 38.38
C HIS A 449 -1.43 2.32 38.89
N GLU A 450 -0.66 1.66 38.04
CA GLU A 450 0.66 1.14 38.38
C GLU A 450 1.67 1.50 37.28
N SER A 451 2.91 1.78 37.68
CA SER A 451 4.04 2.01 36.77
C SER A 451 5.07 0.90 36.87
N TYR A 452 5.71 0.58 35.75
CA TYR A 452 6.79 -0.37 35.60
C TYR A 452 8.09 0.36 35.30
N ASP A 453 9.18 -0.04 36.00
CA ASP A 453 10.52 0.54 35.86
C ASP A 453 11.51 -0.37 35.10
N GLY A 454 11.02 -1.47 34.51
CA GLY A 454 11.83 -2.51 33.88
C GLY A 454 12.14 -3.70 34.79
N SER A 455 11.71 -3.65 36.05
CA SER A 455 11.90 -4.74 37.01
C SER A 455 10.74 -4.91 37.99
N THR A 456 10.16 -3.80 38.46
CA THR A 456 9.12 -3.80 39.49
C THR A 456 7.95 -2.90 39.15
N TRP A 457 6.77 -3.25 39.68
CA TRP A 457 5.56 -2.44 39.58
C TRP A 457 5.33 -1.63 40.86
N THR A 458 5.09 -0.35 40.71
CA THR A 458 4.80 0.59 41.80
C THR A 458 3.40 1.17 41.65
N ASN A 459 2.61 1.22 42.73
CA ASN A 459 1.30 1.86 42.75
C ASN A 459 1.45 3.37 42.63
N LEU A 460 0.68 3.98 41.77
CA LEU A 460 0.58 5.42 41.56
C LEU A 460 -0.77 5.95 42.00
N THR A 461 -0.97 7.27 41.93
CA THR A 461 -2.25 7.93 42.15
C THR A 461 -3.32 7.31 41.25
N VAL A 462 -4.42 6.87 41.88
CA VAL A 462 -5.51 6.15 41.19
C VAL A 462 -6.32 7.08 40.28
N LEU A 463 -6.99 6.51 39.26
CA LEU A 463 -7.91 7.25 38.43
C LEU A 463 -9.06 7.85 39.23
N PRO A 464 -9.61 8.99 38.80
CA PRO A 464 -10.78 9.63 39.47
C PRO A 464 -12.02 8.73 39.54
N ALA A 465 -12.18 7.83 38.55
CA ALA A 465 -13.28 6.87 38.48
C ALA A 465 -12.81 5.50 38.02
N ALA A 466 -13.32 4.45 38.66
CA ALA A 466 -13.05 3.05 38.25
C ALA A 466 -13.64 2.78 36.87
N ARG A 467 -12.85 2.17 35.96
CA ARG A 467 -13.27 1.85 34.58
C ARG A 467 -12.55 0.66 34.01
N THR A 468 -13.18 0.00 33.03
CA THR A 468 -12.60 -1.11 32.25
C THR A 468 -12.86 -0.94 30.77
N ALA A 469 -12.15 -1.70 29.96
CA ALA A 469 -12.32 -1.71 28.49
C ALA A 469 -12.16 -0.31 27.87
N ASN A 470 -11.38 0.54 28.51
CA ASN A 470 -11.03 1.89 28.07
C ASN A 470 -9.84 1.87 27.11
N GLY A 471 -9.72 2.90 26.30
CA GLY A 471 -8.51 3.20 25.53
C GLY A 471 -7.43 3.80 26.43
N GLY A 472 -6.18 3.59 26.05
CA GLY A 472 -5.01 4.20 26.66
C GLY A 472 -3.97 4.50 25.61
N LEU A 473 -3.22 5.58 25.80
CA LEU A 473 -2.11 6.00 24.95
C LEU A 473 -1.14 6.89 25.75
N GLY A 474 -0.06 7.31 25.10
CA GLY A 474 0.96 8.17 25.71
C GLY A 474 2.09 7.40 26.38
N THR A 475 2.90 8.11 27.16
CA THR A 475 4.09 7.60 27.87
C THR A 475 3.78 7.37 29.36
N ALA A 476 4.73 6.80 30.12
CA ALA A 476 4.58 6.60 31.55
C ALA A 476 4.39 7.89 32.34
N SER A 477 4.98 9.00 31.89
CA SER A 477 4.87 10.34 32.53
C SER A 477 3.74 11.21 31.97
N ALA A 478 3.15 10.84 30.81
CA ALA A 478 2.10 11.60 30.15
C ALA A 478 1.14 10.64 29.43
N SER A 479 0.19 10.08 30.19
CA SER A 479 -0.79 9.11 29.68
C SER A 479 -2.18 9.75 29.52
N LEU A 480 -2.94 9.24 28.55
CA LEU A 480 -4.35 9.56 28.36
C LEU A 480 -5.19 8.28 28.48
N GLY A 481 -6.16 8.31 29.38
CA GLY A 481 -7.19 7.28 29.49
C GLY A 481 -8.53 7.81 28.98
N PHE A 482 -9.21 7.09 28.08
CA PHE A 482 -10.43 7.59 27.46
C PHE A 482 -11.47 6.51 27.18
N GLY A 483 -12.74 6.90 27.20
CA GLY A 483 -13.86 6.00 26.98
C GLY A 483 -13.94 4.87 28.00
N GLY A 484 -14.51 3.74 27.59
CA GLY A 484 -14.64 2.53 28.39
C GLY A 484 -16.01 2.34 29.02
N TYR A 485 -16.04 1.57 30.11
CA TYR A 485 -17.24 1.25 30.90
C TYR A 485 -17.02 1.60 32.38
N ALA A 486 -17.90 2.42 32.97
CA ALA A 486 -17.75 2.96 34.32
C ALA A 486 -19.07 3.47 34.92
N PRO A 487 -19.93 2.73 35.50
CA PRO A 487 -20.66 1.50 35.20
C PRO A 487 -21.59 1.57 33.98
N SER A 488 -21.51 2.60 33.17
CA SER A 488 -22.15 2.75 31.85
C SER A 488 -21.07 3.07 30.81
N LEU A 489 -21.45 3.09 29.52
CA LEU A 489 -20.55 3.59 28.48
C LEU A 489 -20.19 5.04 28.81
N THR A 490 -18.92 5.38 28.69
CA THR A 490 -18.43 6.74 28.95
C THR A 490 -17.63 7.27 27.76
N ASN A 491 -17.68 8.59 27.56
CA ASN A 491 -16.87 9.33 26.61
C ASN A 491 -15.80 10.19 27.31
N THR A 492 -15.69 10.11 28.63
CA THR A 492 -14.75 10.95 29.40
C THR A 492 -13.29 10.56 29.13
N SER A 493 -12.42 11.55 29.10
CA SER A 493 -10.97 11.38 29.10
C SER A 493 -10.34 11.87 30.40
N VAL A 494 -9.25 11.27 30.79
CA VAL A 494 -8.44 11.67 31.94
C VAL A 494 -6.96 11.67 31.55
N GLU A 495 -6.24 12.67 31.98
CA GLU A 495 -4.84 12.94 31.64
C GLU A 495 -3.94 12.77 32.86
N TRP A 496 -2.86 12.05 32.71
CA TRP A 496 -1.81 11.84 33.70
C TRP A 496 -0.62 12.77 33.41
N ASP A 497 -0.23 13.59 34.40
CA ASP A 497 0.90 14.53 34.27
C ASP A 497 2.21 14.04 34.91
N GLY A 498 2.26 12.77 35.32
CA GLY A 498 3.38 12.19 36.07
C GLY A 498 3.14 12.17 37.58
N SER A 499 2.11 12.87 38.09
CA SER A 499 1.80 12.99 39.53
C SER A 499 0.31 12.83 39.83
N ALA A 500 -0.56 13.35 39.00
CA ALA A 500 -2.00 13.40 39.20
C ALA A 500 -2.77 13.14 37.89
N TRP A 501 -4.02 12.69 38.05
CA TRP A 501 -4.98 12.61 36.97
C TRP A 501 -5.88 13.83 36.95
N THR A 502 -6.02 14.46 35.80
CA THR A 502 -6.94 15.58 35.54
C THR A 502 -7.96 15.21 34.46
N SER A 503 -9.08 15.89 34.39
CA SER A 503 -10.06 15.70 33.32
C SER A 503 -9.56 16.33 32.03
N GLY A 504 -9.52 15.54 30.95
CA GLY A 504 -9.33 16.02 29.58
C GLY A 504 -10.64 16.26 28.85
N GLY A 505 -10.57 16.67 27.58
CA GLY A 505 -11.72 16.81 26.69
C GLY A 505 -12.46 15.50 26.49
N ASN A 506 -13.79 15.51 26.42
CA ASN A 506 -14.59 14.33 26.21
C ASN A 506 -14.58 13.90 24.72
N MET A 507 -14.54 12.59 24.46
CA MET A 507 -14.80 12.03 23.13
C MET A 507 -16.20 12.41 22.63
N ASN A 508 -16.38 12.44 21.32
CA ASN A 508 -17.69 12.69 20.72
C ASN A 508 -18.66 11.49 20.92
N ILE A 509 -18.12 10.26 20.97
CA ILE A 509 -18.92 9.04 21.09
C ILE A 509 -18.49 8.21 22.30
N ALA A 510 -19.42 7.95 23.24
CA ALA A 510 -19.21 7.03 24.36
C ALA A 510 -19.09 5.59 23.85
N ARG A 511 -17.96 4.92 24.13
CA ARG A 511 -17.69 3.56 23.64
C ARG A 511 -16.68 2.82 24.50
N LYS A 512 -16.77 1.49 24.49
CA LYS A 512 -15.84 0.57 25.19
C LYS A 512 -15.14 -0.37 24.21
N TYR A 513 -14.11 -1.07 24.67
CA TYR A 513 -13.29 -1.97 23.86
C TYR A 513 -12.66 -1.29 22.65
N LEU A 514 -12.44 0.00 22.75
CA LEU A 514 -11.75 0.81 21.77
C LEU A 514 -10.23 0.67 21.92
N ARG A 515 -9.49 1.13 20.94
CA ARG A 515 -8.03 1.20 20.99
C ARG A 515 -7.55 2.61 20.74
N GLY A 516 -6.29 2.87 21.09
CA GLY A 516 -5.64 4.12 20.79
C GLY A 516 -4.15 3.98 20.69
N PHE A 517 -3.53 4.93 20.04
CA PHE A 517 -2.09 5.11 19.96
C PHE A 517 -1.75 6.61 19.82
N GLY A 518 -0.47 6.92 19.96
CA GLY A 518 0.03 8.29 19.94
C GLY A 518 0.43 8.81 21.31
N THR A 519 0.56 10.13 21.43
CA THR A 519 0.92 10.83 22.67
C THR A 519 -0.31 11.49 23.32
N GLN A 520 -0.17 11.92 24.58
CA GLN A 520 -1.23 12.62 25.29
C GLN A 520 -1.74 13.88 24.57
N THR A 521 -0.88 14.55 23.79
CA THR A 521 -1.22 15.78 23.05
C THR A 521 -1.43 15.55 21.55
N ALA A 522 -1.25 14.32 21.06
CA ALA A 522 -1.44 13.93 19.68
C ALA A 522 -1.83 12.43 19.62
N GLY A 523 -3.09 12.16 19.96
CA GLY A 523 -3.62 10.82 20.13
C GLY A 523 -4.72 10.46 19.15
N LEU A 524 -4.93 9.15 18.95
CA LEU A 524 -5.99 8.60 18.12
C LEU A 524 -6.80 7.60 18.94
N GLY A 525 -8.13 7.74 18.97
CA GLY A 525 -9.08 6.80 19.57
C GLY A 525 -9.91 6.12 18.46
N ILE A 526 -9.88 4.77 18.41
CA ILE A 526 -10.28 4.03 17.22
C ILE A 526 -11.31 2.97 17.58
N THR A 527 -12.38 2.84 16.78
CA THR A 527 -13.37 1.75 16.81
C THR A 527 -14.04 1.56 18.19
N GLY A 528 -14.47 0.38 18.49
CA GLY A 528 -15.08 -0.01 19.75
C GLY A 528 -16.57 -0.30 19.66
N ASN A 529 -17.18 -0.49 20.83
CA ASN A 529 -18.60 -0.78 20.95
C ASN A 529 -19.30 0.44 21.59
N ALA A 530 -20.09 1.14 20.78
CA ALA A 530 -20.98 2.24 21.16
C ALA A 530 -22.44 1.72 21.25
N ALA A 531 -23.39 2.56 21.58
CA ALA A 531 -24.80 2.25 21.42
C ALA A 531 -25.26 2.75 20.02
N PRO A 532 -25.87 1.92 19.15
CA PRO A 532 -26.42 0.57 19.44
C PRO A 532 -25.47 -0.61 19.15
N GLY A 533 -24.19 -0.43 18.79
CA GLY A 533 -23.31 -1.54 18.45
C GLY A 533 -21.88 -1.14 18.11
N LEU A 534 -21.22 -1.91 17.26
CA LEU A 534 -19.85 -1.63 16.80
C LEU A 534 -19.83 -0.37 15.96
N THR A 535 -18.73 0.39 16.05
CA THR A 535 -18.54 1.62 15.29
C THR A 535 -17.24 1.60 14.49
N THR A 536 -17.24 2.29 13.35
CA THR A 536 -16.03 2.58 12.56
C THR A 536 -15.32 3.85 13.05
N SER A 537 -15.91 4.58 13.99
CA SER A 537 -15.44 5.93 14.39
C SER A 537 -13.99 5.96 14.80
N THR A 538 -13.28 6.93 14.26
CA THR A 538 -11.95 7.37 14.68
C THR A 538 -12.03 8.82 15.13
N GLU A 539 -11.39 9.13 16.23
CA GLU A 539 -11.32 10.49 16.78
C GLU A 539 -9.86 10.84 17.11
N GLU A 540 -9.43 12.04 16.77
CA GLU A 540 -8.12 12.60 17.09
C GLU A 540 -8.20 13.48 18.33
N TYR A 541 -7.18 13.37 19.20
CA TYR A 541 -6.99 14.20 20.37
C TYR A 541 -5.82 15.16 20.17
N ASP A 542 -6.04 16.46 20.42
CA ASP A 542 -5.05 17.53 20.25
C ASP A 542 -4.40 17.98 21.57
N GLY A 543 -4.67 17.30 22.69
CA GLY A 543 -4.27 17.69 24.04
C GLY A 543 -5.35 18.49 24.78
N SER A 544 -6.50 18.77 24.16
CA SER A 544 -7.61 19.49 24.77
C SER A 544 -8.98 18.97 24.34
N SER A 545 -9.14 18.57 23.10
CA SER A 545 -10.42 18.20 22.49
C SER A 545 -10.29 17.00 21.53
N TRP A 546 -11.41 16.32 21.30
CA TRP A 546 -11.52 15.23 20.35
C TRP A 546 -12.24 15.71 19.08
N THR A 547 -11.66 15.42 17.93
CA THR A 547 -12.24 15.70 16.62
C THR A 547 -12.46 14.40 15.85
N SER A 548 -13.65 14.23 15.27
CA SER A 548 -13.96 13.06 14.42
C SER A 548 -13.23 13.16 13.09
N VAL A 549 -12.58 12.08 12.68
CA VAL A 549 -11.86 11.94 11.41
C VAL A 549 -12.36 10.71 10.65
N ALA A 550 -11.75 10.38 9.50
CA ALA A 550 -12.16 9.23 8.71
C ALA A 550 -12.15 7.93 9.52
N GLY A 551 -13.26 7.20 9.48
CA GLY A 551 -13.42 5.93 10.18
C GLY A 551 -12.69 4.78 9.51
N VAL A 552 -12.46 3.69 10.27
CA VAL A 552 -11.93 2.45 9.72
C VAL A 552 -12.91 1.83 8.70
N ASN A 553 -12.41 1.05 7.75
CA ASN A 553 -13.25 0.43 6.73
C ASN A 553 -14.22 -0.63 7.30
N SER A 554 -13.83 -1.29 8.41
CA SER A 554 -14.66 -2.32 9.04
C SER A 554 -14.83 -2.07 10.54
N ALA A 555 -16.10 -1.89 11.00
CA ALA A 555 -16.43 -1.73 12.41
C ALA A 555 -16.02 -2.97 13.21
N ARG A 556 -15.26 -2.77 14.30
CA ARG A 556 -14.77 -3.86 15.15
C ARG A 556 -14.44 -3.36 16.56
N ASN A 557 -14.24 -4.30 17.47
CA ASN A 557 -13.76 -4.01 18.83
C ASN A 557 -12.63 -4.96 19.20
N VAL A 558 -12.02 -4.76 20.34
CA VAL A 558 -10.98 -5.63 20.95
C VAL A 558 -9.82 -6.00 20.01
N ALA A 559 -9.50 -5.12 19.06
CA ALA A 559 -8.37 -5.24 18.14
C ALA A 559 -7.04 -4.97 18.85
N GLY A 560 -5.91 -5.20 18.17
CA GLY A 560 -4.61 -4.63 18.50
C GLY A 560 -4.41 -3.31 17.75
N ALA A 561 -3.56 -2.43 18.28
CA ALA A 561 -3.23 -1.17 17.63
C ALA A 561 -1.81 -0.72 17.97
N ALA A 562 -1.14 -0.03 17.04
CA ALA A 562 0.20 0.51 17.20
C ALA A 562 0.37 1.75 16.31
N GLY A 563 1.18 2.73 16.73
CA GLY A 563 1.47 3.89 15.90
C GLY A 563 1.54 5.22 16.64
N ILE A 564 1.56 6.27 15.83
CA ILE A 564 1.43 7.68 16.23
C ILE A 564 0.20 8.29 15.55
N GLN A 565 -0.26 9.46 15.97
CA GLN A 565 -1.49 10.09 15.45
C GLN A 565 -1.56 10.16 13.91
N THR A 566 -0.44 10.38 13.24
CA THR A 566 -0.38 10.53 11.77
C THR A 566 -0.03 9.23 11.03
N ALA A 567 0.31 8.15 11.74
CA ALA A 567 0.73 6.89 11.12
C ALA A 567 0.51 5.71 12.07
N GLY A 568 -0.40 4.80 11.75
CA GLY A 568 -0.72 3.69 12.65
C GLY A 568 -1.32 2.48 11.99
N LEU A 569 -1.45 1.41 12.78
CA LEU A 569 -2.06 0.14 12.41
C LEU A 569 -3.17 -0.24 13.38
N LEU A 570 -4.24 -0.83 12.84
CA LEU A 570 -5.29 -1.52 13.58
C LEU A 570 -5.40 -2.94 13.02
N TYR A 571 -5.27 -3.97 13.86
CA TYR A 571 -5.21 -5.35 13.40
C TYR A 571 -5.98 -6.32 14.29
N GLY A 572 -6.53 -7.36 13.66
CA GLY A 572 -7.39 -8.33 14.35
C GLY A 572 -8.68 -7.71 14.87
N GLY A 573 -9.23 -8.29 15.93
CA GLY A 573 -10.46 -7.84 16.58
C GLY A 573 -11.69 -8.65 16.22
N SER A 574 -12.85 -8.15 16.64
CA SER A 574 -14.16 -8.77 16.39
C SER A 574 -15.09 -7.78 15.68
N PRO A 575 -15.25 -7.90 14.34
CA PRO A 575 -16.54 -7.69 13.69
C PRO A 575 -17.48 -8.83 14.11
N PRO A 576 -18.65 -9.07 13.52
CA PRO A 576 -19.35 -10.34 13.79
C PRO A 576 -18.42 -11.54 13.48
N GLY A 577 -17.80 -12.12 14.53
CA GLY A 577 -16.73 -13.11 14.44
C GLY A 577 -15.35 -12.55 14.79
N THR A 578 -14.30 -13.32 14.56
CA THR A 578 -12.89 -12.92 14.75
C THR A 578 -12.25 -12.66 13.39
N THR A 579 -11.44 -11.61 13.27
CA THR A 579 -10.78 -11.25 12.01
C THR A 579 -9.25 -11.24 12.15
N ASN A 580 -8.55 -11.44 11.03
CA ASN A 580 -7.12 -11.21 10.89
C ASN A 580 -6.81 -9.91 10.14
N ALA A 581 -7.82 -9.18 9.68
CA ALA A 581 -7.66 -7.97 8.88
C ALA A 581 -6.80 -6.92 9.59
N THR A 582 -5.92 -6.29 8.83
CA THR A 582 -5.13 -5.12 9.26
C THR A 582 -5.52 -3.92 8.40
N GLU A 583 -5.63 -2.77 9.03
CA GLU A 583 -5.80 -1.49 8.38
C GLU A 583 -4.71 -0.52 8.82
N SER A 584 -4.19 0.25 7.89
CA SER A 584 -3.13 1.26 8.08
C SER A 584 -3.72 2.66 7.99
N TRP A 585 -3.35 3.53 8.93
CA TRP A 585 -3.71 4.95 8.99
C TRP A 585 -2.56 5.81 8.47
N ASN A 586 -2.82 6.72 7.56
CA ASN A 586 -1.82 7.62 6.98
C ASN A 586 -1.94 9.09 7.44
N GLY A 587 -2.70 9.36 8.50
CA GLY A 587 -3.01 10.70 8.98
C GLY A 587 -4.29 11.31 8.38
N SER A 588 -4.93 10.63 7.42
CA SER A 588 -6.15 11.14 6.76
C SER A 588 -7.19 10.06 6.52
N ILE A 589 -6.77 8.87 6.07
CA ILE A 589 -7.66 7.74 5.76
C ILE A 589 -7.10 6.41 6.24
N TRP A 590 -7.99 5.43 6.41
CA TRP A 590 -7.64 4.04 6.68
C TRP A 590 -7.61 3.24 5.37
N VAL A 591 -6.56 2.47 5.16
CA VAL A 591 -6.39 1.58 4.01
C VAL A 591 -6.10 0.16 4.46
N SER A 592 -6.47 -0.84 3.66
CA SER A 592 -6.13 -2.23 3.95
C SER A 592 -4.62 -2.44 3.90
N ALA A 593 -4.11 -3.23 4.83
CA ALA A 593 -2.71 -3.63 4.93
C ALA A 593 -2.60 -5.15 5.04
N PRO A 594 -1.41 -5.76 4.89
CA PRO A 594 -1.22 -7.21 5.05
C PRO A 594 -1.81 -7.73 6.35
N SER A 595 -2.62 -8.78 6.27
CA SER A 595 -3.35 -9.35 7.40
C SER A 595 -2.46 -10.23 8.29
N LEU A 596 -2.81 -10.35 9.58
CA LEU A 596 -2.26 -11.37 10.48
C LEU A 596 -2.42 -12.76 9.86
N SER A 597 -1.52 -13.69 10.17
CA SER A 597 -1.64 -15.08 9.73
C SER A 597 -2.86 -15.78 10.34
N THR A 598 -3.22 -15.40 11.57
CA THR A 598 -4.33 -16.01 12.32
C THR A 598 -5.30 -14.94 12.83
N ALA A 599 -6.60 -15.15 12.57
CA ALA A 599 -7.65 -14.29 13.11
C ALA A 599 -7.67 -14.34 14.64
N ARG A 600 -7.55 -13.19 15.31
CA ARG A 600 -7.48 -13.05 16.78
C ARG A 600 -8.12 -11.77 17.27
N ASN A 601 -8.67 -11.85 18.49
CA ASN A 601 -9.22 -10.71 19.21
C ASN A 601 -8.63 -10.62 20.62
N TYR A 602 -8.87 -9.54 21.35
CA TYR A 602 -8.38 -9.33 22.72
C TYR A 602 -6.85 -9.45 22.85
N LEU A 603 -6.11 -9.18 21.79
CA LEU A 603 -4.66 -9.22 21.73
C LEU A 603 -4.05 -7.92 22.29
N ALA A 604 -2.81 -7.99 22.76
CA ALA A 604 -1.98 -6.83 23.00
C ALA A 604 -1.43 -6.30 21.67
N GLY A 605 -1.37 -4.98 21.54
CA GLY A 605 -0.75 -4.30 20.40
C GLY A 605 0.14 -3.18 20.88
N PHE A 606 1.33 -3.04 20.28
CA PHE A 606 2.29 -1.98 20.55
C PHE A 606 3.29 -1.83 19.39
N GLY A 607 4.13 -0.79 19.43
CA GLY A 607 5.07 -0.44 18.38
C GLY A 607 4.61 0.75 17.54
N ILE A 608 5.13 0.84 16.31
CA ILE A 608 4.81 1.90 15.35
C ILE A 608 4.25 1.28 14.05
N GLN A 609 3.76 2.11 13.13
CA GLN A 609 3.15 1.67 11.87
C GLN A 609 4.06 0.74 11.04
N THR A 610 5.37 0.97 11.04
CA THR A 610 6.34 0.18 10.26
C THR A 610 6.99 -0.95 11.05
N SER A 611 6.68 -1.07 12.36
CA SER A 611 7.30 -2.06 13.26
C SER A 611 6.38 -2.28 14.46
N ALA A 612 5.43 -3.20 14.32
CA ALA A 612 4.40 -3.45 15.32
C ALA A 612 4.37 -4.91 15.79
N VAL A 613 3.83 -5.13 16.97
CA VAL A 613 3.68 -6.46 17.59
C VAL A 613 2.22 -6.74 17.90
N ALA A 614 1.78 -7.95 17.56
CA ALA A 614 0.50 -8.53 17.93
C ALA A 614 0.74 -9.75 18.84
N ALA A 615 0.48 -9.63 20.14
CA ALA A 615 0.81 -10.68 21.10
C ALA A 615 -0.44 -11.23 21.80
N GLY A 616 -0.50 -12.57 21.94
CA GLY A 616 -1.61 -13.26 22.60
C GLY A 616 -2.95 -13.13 21.86
N GLY A 617 -4.03 -13.07 22.63
CA GLY A 617 -5.40 -12.93 22.14
C GLY A 617 -6.28 -14.14 22.37
N GLY A 618 -7.53 -14.07 21.92
CA GLY A 618 -8.50 -15.16 22.05
C GLY A 618 -8.37 -16.20 20.93
N PRO A 619 -8.55 -17.50 21.23
CA PRO A 619 -8.64 -18.09 22.57
C PRO A 619 -7.27 -18.22 23.23
N ALA A 620 -7.00 -17.51 24.33
CA ALA A 620 -5.79 -17.53 25.17
C ALA A 620 -4.49 -18.00 24.46
N SER A 621 -4.15 -17.35 23.37
CA SER A 621 -3.02 -17.69 22.50
C SER A 621 -1.68 -17.29 23.12
N THR A 622 -0.63 -18.08 22.85
CA THR A 622 0.77 -17.69 23.08
C THR A 622 1.37 -16.98 21.87
N ALA A 623 0.72 -17.04 20.72
CA ALA A 623 1.27 -16.56 19.47
C ALA A 623 1.60 -15.05 19.50
N THR A 624 2.77 -14.73 18.99
CA THR A 624 3.20 -13.38 18.64
C THR A 624 3.38 -13.29 17.13
N GLU A 625 2.93 -12.20 16.55
CA GLU A 625 3.24 -11.82 15.17
C GLU A 625 3.84 -10.41 15.15
N GLU A 626 4.81 -10.23 14.28
CA GLU A 626 5.58 -9.01 14.11
C GLU A 626 5.28 -8.42 12.74
N PHE A 627 4.94 -7.15 12.70
CA PHE A 627 4.77 -6.41 11.47
C PHE A 627 6.06 -5.71 11.09
N THR A 628 6.52 -5.96 9.89
CA THR A 628 7.55 -5.15 9.24
C THR A 628 6.88 -4.36 8.13
N GLY A 629 7.00 -3.04 8.19
CA GLY A 629 6.54 -2.15 7.12
C GLY A 629 7.31 -2.39 5.83
N GLU A 630 6.82 -1.82 4.74
CA GLU A 630 7.56 -1.83 3.50
C GLU A 630 8.96 -1.22 3.69
N THR A 631 9.95 -1.91 3.20
CA THR A 631 11.34 -1.43 3.20
C THR A 631 11.89 -1.42 1.79
N SER A 632 12.74 -0.44 1.49
CA SER A 632 13.49 -0.38 0.24
C SER A 632 14.98 -0.44 0.53
N ALA A 633 15.67 -1.31 -0.16
CA ALA A 633 17.13 -1.41 -0.13
C ALA A 633 17.67 -1.34 -1.55
N LEU A 634 18.94 -0.93 -1.70
CA LEU A 634 19.58 -1.06 -3.01
C LEU A 634 19.54 -2.51 -3.45
N ASN A 635 19.05 -2.72 -4.67
CA ASN A 635 19.20 -4.01 -5.30
C ASN A 635 20.66 -4.18 -5.72
N VAL A 636 21.36 -5.02 -4.99
CA VAL A 636 22.80 -5.24 -5.14
C VAL A 636 23.01 -6.69 -5.53
N GLU A 637 23.61 -6.90 -6.68
CA GLU A 637 24.13 -8.21 -7.07
C GLU A 637 25.64 -8.25 -6.84
N SER A 638 26.09 -9.27 -6.12
CA SER A 638 27.52 -9.56 -6.00
C SER A 638 27.98 -10.23 -7.28
N LEU A 639 28.98 -9.67 -7.91
CA LEU A 639 29.64 -10.30 -9.06
C LEU A 639 30.48 -11.46 -8.56
N THR A 640 29.99 -12.69 -8.74
CA THR A 640 30.71 -13.91 -8.37
C THR A 640 31.22 -14.61 -9.62
N THR A 641 32.49 -15.06 -9.65
CA THR A 641 33.02 -15.94 -10.72
C THR A 641 32.78 -17.39 -10.31
N SER A 642 32.19 -18.18 -11.18
CA SER A 642 32.08 -19.64 -11.02
C SER A 642 33.35 -20.33 -11.52
#